data_f4b14c0ec5c8409f14ac193e426603b2
#
_entry.id   f4b14c0ec5c8409f14ac193e426603b2
#
_cell.length_a   1.000
_cell.length_b   1.000
_cell.length_c   1.000
_cell.angle_alpha   90.00
_cell.angle_beta   90.00
_cell.angle_gamma   90.00
#
_symmetry.space_group_name_H-M   'P 1'
#
loop_
_entity.id
_entity.type
_entity.pdbx_description
1 polymer ?
#
loop_
_entity_poly.entity_id
_entity_poly.type
_entity_poly.pdbx_seq_one_letter_code
_entity_poly.pdbx_strand_id
1 'polypeptide(L)'
;MAKQYPFEYDRTKPFMEQVGEWVGDVFYEILPEAGFEVRDEQIYMAFQVERAFAEKKTIFSEAGVGTGKTLVYLLYSICYARYMGKPAIIACADESLIEQLVKPEGDIAKLAKHLNMNIDARLAKSPDKYMCLKKLDQARNHDDESLPLESLYSTLPDFVHSHAPMQQFHAYGDRRDYPDLNDEQWNKINWDTFQDCFTCDMRHRCGQTLSRDHYRKSSDLIICSHDYYMEHIWTYEARKREGQIPLLPDHCAVVFDEGHLLESAAMKALGYKMKHVVFEELISRLLQNEIRETLAVLIDEAIMQSEQMFKAIRRQCRNIPGSDRKSIELNASLIREVHRMRSVIAAIEEELVFESGLYTIDEYQLRIVEERLETIEIALRLFEDSGALICWATEESDGLTLSVMPRNVKEVLQDSLFTQKMPIVFSSATLSVDKSFQYLKDSLGIQDFLSFSVDSPYDYEHQMNVYVPELQSGDFAEKMEISLKLIQRTEGRALLLFRTREELLQFKQLNSLRPESSSYSFLYEGDQEISYLISAFQRDEHSVLCAVTLWEGLDIPGPSLSNVIIWSLPYPPLDPVFMAKRAETSTPFEDVDLPYMLLRLKQGMGRLIRTGTDQGIVTVLAEEEGQHPVHEYITSVLPKGTRLQKLEA
;
A
#
# COMPACT_ATOMS: atom_id res chain seq x y z
N MET A 1 25.26 15.30 -18.94
CA MET A 1 26.35 14.91 -18.05
C MET A 1 26.69 13.47 -18.37
N ALA A 2 27.96 13.11 -18.53
CA ALA A 2 28.37 11.71 -18.72
C ALA A 2 27.94 10.92 -17.49
N LYS A 3 27.34 9.74 -17.69
CA LYS A 3 26.92 8.87 -16.60
C LYS A 3 28.16 8.38 -15.87
N GLN A 4 28.31 8.78 -14.62
CA GLN A 4 29.41 8.35 -13.80
C GLN A 4 29.05 7.03 -13.15
N TYR A 5 29.65 5.93 -13.61
CA TYR A 5 29.61 4.66 -12.90
C TYR A 5 30.48 4.74 -11.64
N PRO A 6 30.18 3.96 -10.61
CA PRO A 6 31.01 3.92 -9.41
C PRO A 6 32.32 3.12 -9.62
N PHE A 7 32.53 2.55 -10.80
CA PHE A 7 33.72 1.79 -11.23
C PHE A 7 34.15 2.19 -12.63
N GLU A 8 35.36 1.81 -13.03
CA GLU A 8 35.88 2.04 -14.38
C GLU A 8 35.24 1.02 -15.35
N TYR A 9 34.39 1.53 -16.26
CA TYR A 9 33.60 0.68 -17.16
C TYR A 9 34.38 0.25 -18.38
N ASP A 10 34.70 -1.06 -18.47
CA ASP A 10 35.27 -1.69 -19.63
C ASP A 10 34.19 -2.23 -20.57
N ARG A 11 34.08 -1.66 -21.77
CA ARG A 11 33.09 -2.06 -22.79
C ARG A 11 33.32 -3.46 -23.38
N THR A 12 34.45 -4.09 -23.14
CA THR A 12 34.78 -5.43 -23.64
C THR A 12 34.21 -6.55 -22.77
N LYS A 13 33.80 -6.23 -21.52
CA LYS A 13 33.20 -7.18 -20.58
C LYS A 13 31.70 -6.96 -20.43
N PRO A 14 30.91 -7.99 -20.08
CA PRO A 14 29.49 -7.83 -19.73
C PRO A 14 29.32 -6.83 -18.60
N PHE A 15 28.33 -5.92 -18.74
CA PHE A 15 28.15 -4.87 -17.75
C PHE A 15 27.82 -5.41 -16.36
N MET A 16 26.92 -6.41 -16.26
CA MET A 16 26.49 -6.95 -14.97
C MET A 16 27.61 -7.71 -14.24
N GLU A 17 28.55 -8.32 -14.95
CA GLU A 17 29.74 -8.93 -14.36
C GLU A 17 30.60 -7.88 -13.65
N GLN A 18 30.83 -6.73 -14.27
CA GLN A 18 31.57 -5.62 -13.65
C GLN A 18 30.82 -4.98 -12.47
N VAL A 19 29.49 -4.93 -12.54
CA VAL A 19 28.66 -4.51 -11.38
C VAL A 19 28.83 -5.50 -10.24
N GLY A 20 28.81 -6.81 -10.52
CA GLY A 20 29.03 -7.85 -9.50
C GLY A 20 30.41 -7.77 -8.87
N GLU A 21 31.49 -7.59 -9.67
CA GLU A 21 32.84 -7.35 -9.17
C GLU A 21 32.87 -6.14 -8.22
N TRP A 22 32.31 -5.00 -8.65
CA TRP A 22 32.24 -3.79 -7.83
C TRP A 22 31.38 -3.97 -6.56
N VAL A 23 30.25 -4.64 -6.64
CA VAL A 23 29.42 -4.95 -5.46
C VAL A 23 30.19 -5.83 -4.48
N GLY A 24 31.02 -6.76 -4.98
CA GLY A 24 31.96 -7.51 -4.15
C GLY A 24 32.92 -6.59 -3.40
N ASP A 25 33.55 -5.64 -4.06
CA ASP A 25 34.46 -4.66 -3.44
C ASP A 25 33.70 -3.83 -2.38
N VAL A 26 32.44 -3.46 -2.66
CA VAL A 26 31.60 -2.73 -1.67
C VAL A 26 31.41 -3.54 -0.39
N PHE A 27 31.12 -4.83 -0.49
CA PHE A 27 30.84 -5.66 0.69
C PHE A 27 32.11 -6.16 1.39
N TYR A 28 33.21 -6.41 0.68
CA TYR A 28 34.43 -6.95 1.28
C TYR A 28 35.43 -5.87 1.73
N GLU A 29 35.38 -4.67 1.13
CA GLU A 29 36.35 -3.61 1.39
C GLU A 29 35.70 -2.33 1.91
N ILE A 30 34.81 -1.70 1.13
CA ILE A 30 34.33 -0.33 1.39
C ILE A 30 33.44 -0.25 2.64
N LEU A 31 32.47 -1.14 2.78
CA LEU A 31 31.57 -1.15 3.92
C LEU A 31 32.26 -1.57 5.22
N PRO A 32 33.15 -2.59 5.25
CA PRO A 32 33.94 -2.92 6.42
C PRO A 32 34.87 -1.79 6.88
N GLU A 33 35.53 -1.06 5.97
CA GLU A 33 36.31 0.13 6.31
C GLU A 33 35.44 1.24 6.96
N ALA A 34 34.16 1.30 6.62
CA ALA A 34 33.18 2.20 7.23
C ALA A 34 32.56 1.66 8.53
N GLY A 35 33.01 0.49 9.02
CA GLY A 35 32.57 -0.12 10.26
C GLY A 35 31.34 -1.03 10.15
N PHE A 36 30.95 -1.41 8.95
CA PHE A 36 29.88 -2.39 8.75
C PHE A 36 30.44 -3.83 8.83
N GLU A 37 29.60 -4.72 9.32
CA GLU A 37 29.94 -6.14 9.43
C GLU A 37 29.71 -6.84 8.09
N VAL A 38 30.66 -7.69 7.69
CA VAL A 38 30.53 -8.56 6.52
C VAL A 38 29.57 -9.71 6.83
N ARG A 39 28.60 -9.95 5.96
CA ARG A 39 27.60 -10.99 6.14
C ARG A 39 27.54 -11.89 4.91
N ASP A 40 27.79 -13.17 5.10
CA ASP A 40 27.79 -14.16 4.01
C ASP A 40 26.43 -14.24 3.31
N GLU A 41 25.34 -14.08 4.08
CA GLU A 41 23.96 -14.04 3.56
C GLU A 41 23.76 -12.88 2.57
N GLN A 42 24.33 -11.71 2.86
CA GLN A 42 24.24 -10.53 2.00
C GLN A 42 25.01 -10.73 0.70
N ILE A 43 26.17 -11.34 0.78
CA ILE A 43 27.00 -11.65 -0.39
C ILE A 43 26.31 -12.68 -1.29
N TYR A 44 25.78 -13.75 -0.69
CA TYR A 44 25.01 -14.76 -1.44
C TYR A 44 23.81 -14.14 -2.14
N MET A 45 23.07 -13.28 -1.44
CA MET A 45 21.94 -12.52 -1.99
C MET A 45 22.40 -11.67 -3.19
N ALA A 46 23.54 -10.99 -3.08
CA ALA A 46 24.08 -10.15 -4.14
C ALA A 46 24.29 -10.95 -5.45
N PHE A 47 24.88 -12.13 -5.39
CA PHE A 47 25.06 -13.00 -6.56
C PHE A 47 23.72 -13.43 -7.20
N GLN A 48 22.71 -13.71 -6.39
CA GLN A 48 21.40 -14.13 -6.91
C GLN A 48 20.67 -12.95 -7.59
N VAL A 49 20.76 -11.75 -7.00
CA VAL A 49 20.17 -10.53 -7.58
C VAL A 49 20.91 -10.13 -8.87
N GLU A 50 22.26 -10.24 -8.91
CA GLU A 50 23.05 -10.03 -10.13
C GLU A 50 22.51 -10.89 -11.27
N ARG A 51 22.29 -12.16 -11.01
CA ARG A 51 21.76 -13.10 -12.00
C ARG A 51 20.40 -12.66 -12.53
N ALA A 52 19.51 -12.20 -11.66
CA ALA A 52 18.19 -11.71 -12.07
C ALA A 52 18.29 -10.47 -12.99
N PHE A 53 19.19 -9.55 -12.68
CA PHE A 53 19.44 -8.37 -13.52
C PHE A 53 20.08 -8.75 -14.87
N ALA A 54 21.04 -9.68 -14.88
CA ALA A 54 21.70 -10.15 -16.10
C ALA A 54 20.72 -10.89 -17.03
N GLU A 55 19.90 -11.77 -16.48
CA GLU A 55 18.91 -12.58 -17.22
C GLU A 55 17.59 -11.81 -17.49
N LYS A 56 17.38 -10.65 -16.88
CA LYS A 56 16.12 -9.85 -16.91
C LYS A 56 14.92 -10.67 -16.49
N LYS A 57 15.05 -11.36 -15.35
CA LYS A 57 14.03 -12.25 -14.80
C LYS A 57 13.43 -11.72 -13.51
N THR A 58 12.26 -12.26 -13.19
CA THR A 58 11.65 -12.13 -11.86
C THR A 58 12.41 -12.99 -10.87
N ILE A 59 12.68 -12.46 -9.67
CA ILE A 59 13.32 -13.19 -8.56
C ILE A 59 12.56 -12.98 -7.25
N PHE A 60 12.33 -14.06 -6.52
CA PHE A 60 11.90 -14.05 -5.13
C PHE A 60 13.13 -14.09 -4.22
N SER A 61 13.43 -12.97 -3.60
CA SER A 61 14.56 -12.76 -2.71
C SER A 61 14.07 -12.76 -1.26
N GLU A 62 13.94 -13.94 -0.66
CA GLU A 62 13.61 -14.05 0.75
C GLU A 62 14.90 -14.00 1.58
N ALA A 63 15.00 -12.98 2.42
CA ALA A 63 16.15 -12.82 3.28
C ALA A 63 15.72 -12.28 4.66
N GLY A 64 16.08 -12.98 5.71
CA GLY A 64 15.69 -12.66 7.08
C GLY A 64 16.04 -11.24 7.51
N VAL A 65 15.47 -10.79 8.61
CA VAL A 65 15.76 -9.46 9.17
C VAL A 65 17.25 -9.36 9.48
N GLY A 66 17.84 -8.18 9.21
CA GLY A 66 19.26 -7.94 9.47
C GLY A 66 20.23 -8.38 8.37
N THR A 67 19.77 -9.04 7.30
CA THR A 67 20.66 -9.47 6.19
C THR A 67 21.13 -8.33 5.29
N GLY A 68 20.54 -7.13 5.37
CA GLY A 68 20.92 -5.97 4.54
C GLY A 68 20.36 -6.00 3.12
N LYS A 69 19.16 -6.58 2.92
CA LYS A 69 18.42 -6.65 1.64
C LYS A 69 18.44 -5.36 0.85
N THR A 70 18.12 -4.26 1.54
CA THR A 70 17.98 -2.93 0.95
C THR A 70 19.24 -2.49 0.20
N LEU A 71 20.41 -2.67 0.81
CA LEU A 71 21.68 -2.29 0.18
C LEU A 71 21.90 -3.07 -1.12
N VAL A 72 21.64 -4.38 -1.12
CA VAL A 72 21.87 -5.23 -2.30
C VAL A 72 21.01 -4.74 -3.47
N TYR A 73 19.71 -4.66 -3.33
CA TYR A 73 18.89 -4.29 -4.47
C TYR A 73 19.10 -2.82 -4.92
N LEU A 74 19.44 -1.90 -4.00
CA LEU A 74 19.78 -0.52 -4.36
C LEU A 74 21.03 -0.43 -5.21
N LEU A 75 22.13 -1.15 -4.87
CA LEU A 75 23.38 -1.13 -5.63
C LEU A 75 23.14 -1.57 -7.07
N TYR A 76 22.48 -2.69 -7.28
CA TYR A 76 22.18 -3.19 -8.62
C TYR A 76 21.22 -2.27 -9.39
N SER A 77 20.18 -1.77 -8.73
CA SER A 77 19.19 -0.88 -9.35
C SER A 77 19.83 0.44 -9.83
N ILE A 78 20.68 1.07 -9.03
CA ILE A 78 21.37 2.32 -9.39
C ILE A 78 22.30 2.10 -10.59
N CYS A 79 23.15 1.06 -10.55
CA CYS A 79 24.07 0.76 -11.65
C CYS A 79 23.32 0.44 -12.93
N TYR A 80 22.27 -0.36 -12.84
CA TYR A 80 21.45 -0.75 -13.99
C TYR A 80 20.68 0.43 -14.59
N ALA A 81 20.10 1.31 -13.74
CA ALA A 81 19.44 2.52 -14.20
C ALA A 81 20.37 3.44 -15.01
N ARG A 82 21.59 3.65 -14.52
CA ARG A 82 22.62 4.43 -15.21
C ARG A 82 23.04 3.81 -16.54
N TYR A 83 23.15 2.49 -16.58
CA TYR A 83 23.47 1.75 -17.80
C TYR A 83 22.35 1.86 -18.85
N MET A 84 21.11 1.61 -18.43
CA MET A 84 19.94 1.64 -19.31
C MET A 84 19.48 3.04 -19.70
N GLY A 85 19.85 4.07 -18.95
CA GLY A 85 19.42 5.45 -19.19
C GLY A 85 17.98 5.72 -18.80
N LYS A 86 17.42 4.91 -17.94
CA LYS A 86 16.07 5.00 -17.41
C LYS A 86 16.12 4.72 -15.91
N PRO A 87 15.28 5.37 -15.08
CA PRO A 87 15.26 5.09 -13.65
C PRO A 87 14.85 3.64 -13.37
N ALA A 88 15.27 3.11 -12.23
CA ALA A 88 14.67 1.93 -11.63
C ALA A 88 13.61 2.36 -10.61
N ILE A 89 12.57 1.56 -10.44
CA ILE A 89 11.50 1.82 -9.47
C ILE A 89 11.75 0.96 -8.22
N ILE A 90 11.67 1.58 -7.05
CA ILE A 90 11.59 0.90 -5.76
C ILE A 90 10.19 1.12 -5.23
N ALA A 91 9.36 0.08 -5.31
CA ALA A 91 8.00 0.10 -4.82
C ALA A 91 7.95 -0.53 -3.42
N CYS A 92 7.56 0.24 -2.42
CA CYS A 92 7.49 -0.17 -1.03
C CYS A 92 6.05 -0.49 -0.61
N ALA A 93 5.89 -1.37 0.34
CA ALA A 93 4.57 -1.77 0.81
C ALA A 93 3.83 -0.63 1.54
N ASP A 94 4.56 0.23 2.26
CA ASP A 94 4.00 1.28 3.09
C ASP A 94 4.90 2.52 3.19
N GLU A 95 4.35 3.58 3.81
CA GLU A 95 5.03 4.86 3.98
C GLU A 95 6.24 4.77 4.92
N SER A 96 6.28 3.86 5.89
CA SER A 96 7.40 3.76 6.83
C SER A 96 8.66 3.23 6.12
N LEU A 97 8.51 2.27 5.22
CA LEU A 97 9.60 1.79 4.37
C LEU A 97 10.09 2.87 3.39
N ILE A 98 9.15 3.64 2.82
CA ILE A 98 9.50 4.79 2.00
C ILE A 98 10.34 5.79 2.80
N GLU A 99 9.93 6.12 4.01
CA GLU A 99 10.66 7.05 4.87
C GLU A 99 12.05 6.54 5.25
N GLN A 100 12.17 5.26 5.56
CA GLN A 100 13.46 4.63 5.84
C GLN A 100 14.45 4.80 4.68
N LEU A 101 13.97 4.74 3.44
CA LEU A 101 14.81 4.94 2.26
C LEU A 101 15.20 6.40 2.05
N VAL A 102 14.23 7.34 2.14
CA VAL A 102 14.38 8.71 1.60
C VAL A 102 14.71 9.79 2.64
N LYS A 103 14.58 9.52 3.94
CA LYS A 103 14.92 10.52 4.97
C LYS A 103 16.41 10.93 4.91
N PRO A 104 16.79 12.10 5.46
CA PRO A 104 18.17 12.61 5.39
C PRO A 104 19.25 11.67 5.90
N GLU A 105 18.88 10.77 6.84
CA GLU A 105 19.77 9.72 7.39
C GLU A 105 19.30 8.31 6.97
N GLY A 106 18.50 8.23 5.91
CA GLY A 106 17.96 6.98 5.39
C GLY A 106 19.00 6.16 4.62
N ASP A 107 18.58 5.00 4.14
CA ASP A 107 19.48 4.03 3.52
C ASP A 107 20.12 4.57 2.25
N ILE A 108 19.40 5.34 1.42
CA ILE A 108 19.96 5.97 0.22
C ILE A 108 21.02 7.02 0.57
N ALA A 109 20.77 7.84 1.59
CA ALA A 109 21.73 8.85 2.03
C ALA A 109 23.00 8.24 2.64
N LYS A 110 22.85 7.17 3.44
CA LYS A 110 23.98 6.40 3.97
C LYS A 110 24.81 5.81 2.83
N LEU A 111 24.15 5.16 1.86
CA LEU A 111 24.81 4.57 0.71
C LEU A 111 25.59 5.62 -0.10
N ALA A 112 24.94 6.76 -0.40
CA ALA A 112 25.57 7.89 -1.09
C ALA A 112 26.83 8.39 -0.38
N LYS A 113 26.78 8.50 0.95
CA LYS A 113 27.88 8.96 1.79
C LYS A 113 29.05 7.97 1.79
N HIS A 114 28.80 6.67 2.05
CA HIS A 114 29.85 5.66 2.17
C HIS A 114 30.49 5.32 0.83
N LEU A 115 29.74 5.36 -0.25
CA LEU A 115 30.26 5.11 -1.61
C LEU A 115 30.74 6.40 -2.31
N ASN A 116 30.67 7.55 -1.65
CA ASN A 116 30.99 8.86 -2.24
C ASN A 116 30.30 9.09 -3.59
N MET A 117 29.00 8.73 -3.66
CA MET A 117 28.19 8.80 -4.88
C MET A 117 27.10 9.83 -4.75
N ASN A 118 26.82 10.53 -5.86
CA ASN A 118 25.58 11.32 -5.96
C ASN A 118 24.47 10.43 -6.54
N ILE A 119 23.45 10.12 -5.75
CA ILE A 119 22.31 9.28 -6.13
C ILE A 119 21.09 10.18 -6.35
N ASP A 120 20.55 10.22 -7.57
CA ASP A 120 19.31 10.93 -7.88
C ASP A 120 18.11 10.03 -7.61
N ALA A 121 17.65 10.04 -6.36
CA ALA A 121 16.48 9.32 -5.92
C ALA A 121 15.34 10.30 -5.60
N ARG A 122 14.16 10.06 -6.19
CA ARG A 122 13.01 10.94 -6.04
C ARG A 122 11.77 10.17 -5.66
N LEU A 123 10.93 10.80 -4.84
CA LEU A 123 9.72 10.21 -4.30
C LEU A 123 8.53 10.52 -5.19
N ALA A 124 7.82 9.46 -5.60
CA ALA A 124 6.54 9.51 -6.29
C ALA A 124 5.43 9.03 -5.35
N LYS A 125 4.50 9.90 -5.03
CA LYS A 125 3.34 9.59 -4.17
C LYS A 125 2.05 9.64 -4.95
N SER A 126 1.09 8.85 -4.50
CA SER A 126 -0.29 8.91 -4.99
C SER A 126 -0.88 10.30 -4.79
N PRO A 127 -1.69 10.79 -5.75
CA PRO A 127 -2.29 12.13 -5.70
C PRO A 127 -3.11 12.41 -4.43
N ASP A 128 -3.77 11.41 -3.86
CA ASP A 128 -4.56 11.51 -2.62
C ASP A 128 -3.73 11.90 -1.39
N LYS A 129 -2.41 11.72 -1.46
CA LYS A 129 -1.45 12.17 -0.43
C LYS A 129 -1.12 13.66 -0.51
N TYR A 130 -1.70 14.37 -1.48
CA TYR A 130 -1.48 15.81 -1.67
C TYR A 130 -2.73 16.63 -1.44
N MET A 131 -2.54 17.81 -0.87
CA MET A 131 -3.56 18.83 -0.75
C MET A 131 -3.99 19.32 -2.15
N CYS A 132 -5.28 19.43 -2.37
CA CYS A 132 -5.87 20.06 -3.54
C CYS A 132 -6.17 21.52 -3.23
N LEU A 133 -5.48 22.46 -3.88
CA LEU A 133 -5.68 23.89 -3.68
C LEU A 133 -7.11 24.33 -3.97
N LYS A 134 -7.75 23.76 -4.98
CA LYS A 134 -9.14 24.06 -5.33
C LYS A 134 -10.12 23.64 -4.25
N LYS A 135 -9.94 22.41 -3.69
CA LYS A 135 -10.77 21.94 -2.56
C LYS A 135 -10.51 22.78 -1.30
N LEU A 136 -9.26 23.14 -1.05
CA LEU A 136 -8.92 24.02 0.08
C LEU A 136 -9.64 25.37 -0.04
N ASP A 137 -9.62 26.01 -1.22
CA ASP A 137 -10.34 27.27 -1.45
C ASP A 137 -11.85 27.12 -1.30
N GLN A 138 -12.42 25.99 -1.77
CA GLN A 138 -13.84 25.69 -1.60
C GLN A 138 -14.20 25.52 -0.11
N ALA A 139 -13.42 24.71 0.62
CA ALA A 139 -13.66 24.46 2.03
C ALA A 139 -13.56 25.74 2.90
N ARG A 140 -12.62 26.65 2.58
CA ARG A 140 -12.49 27.96 3.25
C ARG A 140 -13.71 28.86 3.05
N ASN A 141 -14.36 28.78 1.90
CA ASN A 141 -15.48 29.65 1.55
C ASN A 141 -16.84 29.15 2.02
N HIS A 142 -16.96 27.87 2.41
CA HIS A 142 -18.25 27.21 2.69
C HIS A 142 -18.44 26.70 4.11
N ASP A 143 -17.38 26.57 4.93
CA ASP A 143 -17.47 26.01 6.28
C ASP A 143 -17.47 27.10 7.38
N ASP A 144 -18.40 27.01 8.32
CA ASP A 144 -18.39 27.79 9.58
C ASP A 144 -17.17 27.44 10.48
N GLU A 145 -16.48 26.34 10.23
CA GLU A 145 -15.23 25.90 10.88
C GLU A 145 -13.97 26.31 10.11
N SER A 146 -13.99 27.43 9.41
CA SER A 146 -12.91 27.88 8.50
C SER A 146 -11.59 28.27 9.17
N LEU A 147 -11.56 28.56 10.47
CA LEU A 147 -10.37 29.05 11.17
C LEU A 147 -9.12 28.18 11.04
N PRO A 148 -9.15 26.83 11.17
CA PRO A 148 -7.97 26.01 10.94
C PRO A 148 -7.48 26.03 9.49
N LEU A 149 -8.40 26.10 8.52
CA LEU A 149 -8.07 26.10 7.08
C LEU A 149 -7.53 27.45 6.61
N GLU A 150 -7.97 28.56 7.19
CA GLU A 150 -7.40 29.89 6.94
C GLU A 150 -5.94 29.97 7.45
N SER A 151 -5.70 29.45 8.66
CA SER A 151 -4.36 29.35 9.21
C SER A 151 -3.46 28.51 8.29
N LEU A 152 -3.94 27.34 7.88
CA LEU A 152 -3.25 26.45 6.96
C LEU A 152 -2.92 27.15 5.63
N TYR A 153 -3.89 27.82 5.01
CA TYR A 153 -3.70 28.53 3.77
C TYR A 153 -2.63 29.61 3.89
N SER A 154 -2.60 30.34 5.02
CA SER A 154 -1.58 31.37 5.27
C SER A 154 -0.17 30.84 5.44
N THR A 155 0.00 29.55 5.79
CA THR A 155 1.33 28.90 5.92
C THR A 155 1.89 28.35 4.61
N LEU A 156 1.08 28.35 3.55
CA LEU A 156 1.54 27.87 2.24
C LEU A 156 2.66 28.76 1.68
N PRO A 157 3.56 28.20 0.84
CA PRO A 157 4.65 28.98 0.24
C PRO A 157 4.14 30.19 -0.55
N ASP A 158 4.87 31.31 -0.53
CA ASP A 158 4.50 32.59 -1.17
C ASP A 158 4.14 32.45 -2.66
N PHE A 159 4.79 31.53 -3.38
CA PHE A 159 4.48 31.30 -4.79
C PHE A 159 3.09 30.70 -5.04
N VAL A 160 2.47 30.09 -4.03
CA VAL A 160 1.08 29.57 -4.13
C VAL A 160 0.11 30.73 -4.21
N HIS A 161 0.40 31.85 -3.53
CA HIS A 161 -0.41 33.06 -3.49
C HIS A 161 -0.12 34.04 -4.65
N SER A 162 1.01 33.82 -5.35
CA SER A 162 1.45 34.70 -6.44
C SER A 162 1.43 33.97 -7.79
N HIS A 163 1.32 34.74 -8.87
CA HIS A 163 1.41 34.20 -10.24
C HIS A 163 2.85 34.20 -10.77
N ALA A 164 3.85 34.43 -9.89
CA ALA A 164 5.24 34.42 -10.29
C ALA A 164 5.72 33.02 -10.68
N PRO A 165 6.51 32.88 -11.75
CA PRO A 165 7.05 31.58 -12.14
C PRO A 165 8.03 31.08 -11.09
N MET A 166 7.89 29.78 -10.74
CA MET A 166 8.74 29.11 -9.78
C MET A 166 10.14 28.87 -10.40
N GLN A 167 11.20 29.33 -9.73
CA GLN A 167 12.57 29.17 -10.20
C GLN A 167 13.20 27.83 -9.84
N GLN A 168 12.76 27.23 -8.72
CA GLN A 168 13.26 25.93 -8.23
C GLN A 168 12.07 25.10 -7.74
N PHE A 169 12.21 23.77 -7.82
CA PHE A 169 11.23 22.86 -7.23
C PHE A 169 11.19 23.05 -5.71
N HIS A 170 10.00 23.24 -5.19
CA HIS A 170 9.72 23.32 -3.76
C HIS A 170 8.63 22.31 -3.42
N ALA A 171 8.96 21.33 -2.59
CA ALA A 171 8.00 20.34 -2.12
C ALA A 171 7.07 20.97 -1.08
N TYR A 172 5.76 20.79 -1.25
CA TYR A 172 4.75 21.19 -0.26
C TYR A 172 3.43 20.47 -0.53
N GLY A 173 2.54 20.51 0.45
CA GLY A 173 1.17 19.97 0.34
C GLY A 173 1.08 18.47 0.52
N ASP A 174 2.15 17.79 0.94
CA ASP A 174 2.15 16.38 1.33
C ASP A 174 1.41 16.22 2.66
N ARG A 175 0.62 15.15 2.83
CA ARG A 175 -0.13 14.82 4.06
C ARG A 175 0.73 14.90 5.32
N ARG A 176 1.99 14.51 5.23
CA ARG A 176 2.94 14.53 6.36
C ARG A 176 3.29 15.92 6.87
N ASP A 177 3.16 16.93 6.02
CA ASP A 177 3.44 18.32 6.40
C ASP A 177 2.36 18.88 7.33
N TYR A 178 1.24 18.14 7.51
CA TYR A 178 0.05 18.57 8.24
C TYR A 178 -0.41 17.52 9.27
N PRO A 179 0.42 17.18 10.27
CA PRO A 179 0.13 16.12 11.25
C PRO A 179 -1.05 16.46 12.17
N ASP A 180 -1.36 17.74 12.36
CA ASP A 180 -2.45 18.21 13.22
C ASP A 180 -3.83 18.03 12.61
N LEU A 181 -3.94 17.75 11.31
CA LEU A 181 -5.21 17.45 10.65
C LEU A 181 -5.56 15.98 10.86
N ASN A 182 -6.77 15.71 11.33
CA ASN A 182 -7.29 14.35 11.32
C ASN A 182 -7.69 13.90 9.90
N ASP A 183 -8.01 12.63 9.72
CA ASP A 183 -8.32 12.08 8.40
C ASP A 183 -9.60 12.69 7.79
N GLU A 184 -10.61 13.03 8.60
CA GLU A 184 -11.81 13.68 8.12
C GLU A 184 -11.52 15.08 7.57
N GLN A 185 -10.72 15.87 8.29
CA GLN A 185 -10.30 17.20 7.85
C GLN A 185 -9.43 17.11 6.59
N TRP A 186 -8.51 16.13 6.53
CA TRP A 186 -7.68 15.91 5.36
C TRP A 186 -8.50 15.55 4.13
N ASN A 187 -9.48 14.65 4.25
CA ASN A 187 -10.34 14.22 3.14
C ASN A 187 -11.18 15.36 2.56
N LYS A 188 -11.44 16.44 3.32
CA LYS A 188 -12.10 17.64 2.80
C LYS A 188 -11.22 18.43 1.84
N ILE A 189 -9.88 18.36 1.97
CA ILE A 189 -8.93 19.20 1.22
C ILE A 189 -7.94 18.44 0.36
N ASN A 190 -7.82 17.12 0.48
CA ASN A 190 -6.90 16.32 -0.34
C ASN A 190 -7.43 16.17 -1.77
N TRP A 191 -6.54 15.78 -2.65
CA TRP A 191 -6.92 15.37 -4.00
C TRP A 191 -7.77 14.09 -3.94
N ASP A 192 -8.78 14.02 -4.78
CA ASP A 192 -9.54 12.82 -5.06
C ASP A 192 -9.66 12.58 -6.58
N THR A 193 -10.17 11.43 -6.97
CA THR A 193 -10.28 11.02 -8.38
C THR A 193 -11.26 11.87 -9.20
N PHE A 194 -12.01 12.75 -8.57
CA PHE A 194 -13.02 13.62 -9.19
C PHE A 194 -12.48 15.01 -9.52
N GLN A 195 -11.22 15.29 -9.10
CA GLN A 195 -10.58 16.55 -9.43
C GLN A 195 -10.02 16.52 -10.85
N ASP A 196 -10.44 17.51 -11.62
CA ASP A 196 -9.85 17.78 -12.92
C ASP A 196 -8.59 18.62 -12.77
N CYS A 197 -7.44 17.94 -12.72
CA CYS A 197 -6.16 18.60 -12.60
C CYS A 197 -5.64 19.17 -13.92
N PHE A 198 -6.23 18.80 -15.04
CA PHE A 198 -5.72 19.22 -16.33
C PHE A 198 -6.19 20.64 -16.69
N THR A 199 -7.46 20.98 -16.44
CA THR A 199 -7.98 22.35 -16.60
C THR A 199 -7.80 23.23 -15.37
N CYS A 200 -7.28 22.69 -14.26
CA CYS A 200 -7.15 23.44 -13.03
C CYS A 200 -6.21 24.65 -13.25
N ASP A 201 -6.72 25.85 -13.01
CA ASP A 201 -6.00 27.12 -13.08
C ASP A 201 -4.84 27.21 -12.08
N MET A 202 -4.92 26.45 -10.98
CA MET A 202 -3.88 26.33 -9.96
C MET A 202 -2.83 25.26 -10.28
N ARG A 203 -2.94 24.55 -11.40
CA ARG A 203 -2.10 23.42 -11.78
C ARG A 203 -0.60 23.72 -11.67
N HIS A 204 -0.15 24.87 -12.15
CA HIS A 204 1.26 25.25 -12.17
C HIS A 204 1.85 25.56 -10.78
N ARG A 205 1.01 25.67 -9.77
CA ARG A 205 1.35 25.96 -8.37
C ARG A 205 1.03 24.80 -7.45
N CYS A 206 0.29 23.81 -7.92
CA CYS A 206 -0.19 22.67 -7.13
C CYS A 206 0.98 21.75 -6.75
N GLY A 207 1.11 21.44 -5.45
CA GLY A 207 2.16 20.58 -4.90
C GLY A 207 2.21 19.19 -5.55
N GLN A 208 1.06 18.60 -5.83
CA GLN A 208 0.94 17.32 -6.52
C GLN A 208 1.53 17.39 -7.95
N THR A 209 1.16 18.39 -8.74
CA THR A 209 1.66 18.53 -10.11
C THR A 209 3.16 18.82 -10.15
N LEU A 210 3.63 19.70 -9.27
CA LEU A 210 5.05 20.02 -9.14
C LEU A 210 5.89 18.80 -8.74
N SER A 211 5.40 18.00 -7.79
CA SER A 211 6.04 16.75 -7.39
C SER A 211 6.11 15.76 -8.54
N ARG A 212 5.02 15.63 -9.31
CA ARG A 212 4.97 14.74 -10.47
C ARG A 212 6.00 15.15 -11.54
N ASP A 213 6.09 16.43 -11.86
CA ASP A 213 7.08 16.93 -12.81
C ASP A 213 8.52 16.77 -12.31
N HIS A 214 8.70 16.77 -10.99
CA HIS A 214 10.01 16.59 -10.37
C HIS A 214 10.46 15.13 -10.43
N TYR A 215 9.68 14.17 -9.89
CA TYR A 215 10.15 12.77 -9.80
C TYR A 215 10.31 12.12 -11.19
N ARG A 216 9.53 12.53 -12.17
CA ARG A 216 9.64 11.99 -13.56
C ARG A 216 10.99 12.31 -14.23
N LYS A 217 11.76 13.25 -13.71
CA LYS A 217 13.10 13.60 -14.20
C LYS A 217 14.23 12.88 -13.46
N SER A 218 13.91 11.92 -12.57
CA SER A 218 14.93 11.14 -11.89
C SER A 218 15.75 10.32 -12.85
N SER A 219 17.05 10.26 -12.63
CA SER A 219 17.99 9.49 -13.46
C SER A 219 18.31 8.10 -12.87
N ASP A 220 18.27 7.94 -11.55
CA ASP A 220 18.67 6.70 -10.89
C ASP A 220 17.48 5.94 -10.33
N LEU A 221 16.76 6.52 -9.35
CA LEU A 221 15.72 5.82 -8.62
C LEU A 221 14.43 6.66 -8.51
N ILE A 222 13.29 6.00 -8.63
CA ILE A 222 12.01 6.55 -8.21
C ILE A 222 11.45 5.64 -7.13
N ILE A 223 11.15 6.22 -5.96
CA ILE A 223 10.57 5.52 -4.83
C ILE A 223 9.07 5.78 -4.82
N CYS A 224 8.25 4.73 -4.69
CA CYS A 224 6.80 4.86 -4.61
C CYS A 224 6.18 3.75 -3.74
N SER A 225 4.87 3.81 -3.50
CA SER A 225 4.15 2.70 -2.88
C SER A 225 3.78 1.62 -3.90
N HIS A 226 3.51 0.39 -3.43
CA HIS A 226 2.93 -0.68 -4.26
C HIS A 226 1.61 -0.22 -4.90
N ASP A 227 0.74 0.43 -4.13
CA ASP A 227 -0.54 0.96 -4.62
C ASP A 227 -0.34 1.88 -5.82
N TYR A 228 0.62 2.81 -5.73
CA TYR A 228 0.89 3.77 -6.80
C TYR A 228 1.50 3.11 -8.04
N TYR A 229 2.36 2.10 -7.84
CA TYR A 229 2.90 1.33 -8.95
C TYR A 229 1.81 0.51 -9.65
N MET A 230 0.91 -0.12 -8.91
CA MET A 230 -0.21 -0.87 -9.47
C MET A 230 -1.21 0.04 -10.19
N GLU A 231 -1.50 1.22 -9.66
CA GLU A 231 -2.30 2.24 -10.35
C GLU A 231 -1.64 2.66 -11.67
N HIS A 232 -0.31 2.82 -11.69
CA HIS A 232 0.42 3.07 -12.94
C HIS A 232 0.24 1.95 -13.96
N ILE A 233 0.40 0.69 -13.54
CA ILE A 233 0.23 -0.48 -14.43
C ILE A 233 -1.19 -0.51 -14.99
N TRP A 234 -2.20 -0.34 -14.15
CA TRP A 234 -3.60 -0.40 -14.52
C TRP A 234 -4.02 0.71 -15.49
N THR A 235 -3.56 1.93 -15.24
CA THR A 235 -3.96 3.10 -16.04
C THR A 235 -3.05 3.37 -17.24
N TYR A 236 -1.97 2.61 -17.43
CA TYR A 236 -0.92 2.89 -18.41
C TYR A 236 -1.42 2.97 -19.84
N GLU A 237 -2.14 1.94 -20.31
CA GLU A 237 -2.62 1.87 -21.67
C GLU A 237 -3.78 2.86 -21.93
N ALA A 238 -4.69 3.04 -20.97
CA ALA A 238 -5.76 4.02 -21.07
C ALA A 238 -5.20 5.43 -21.21
N ARG A 239 -4.28 5.83 -20.34
CA ARG A 239 -3.62 7.15 -20.39
C ARG A 239 -2.89 7.40 -21.71
N LYS A 240 -2.19 6.40 -22.24
CA LYS A 240 -1.52 6.54 -23.56
C LYS A 240 -2.50 6.73 -24.68
N ARG A 241 -3.59 5.96 -24.71
CA ARG A 241 -4.64 6.06 -25.73
C ARG A 241 -5.30 7.44 -25.75
N GLU A 242 -5.47 8.03 -24.56
CA GLU A 242 -6.04 9.37 -24.38
C GLU A 242 -5.03 10.52 -24.55
N GLY A 243 -3.77 10.20 -24.89
CA GLY A 243 -2.70 11.20 -25.03
C GLY A 243 -2.22 11.78 -23.68
N GLN A 244 -2.62 11.17 -22.57
CA GLN A 244 -2.16 11.54 -21.24
C GLN A 244 -0.77 10.94 -20.93
N ILE A 245 -0.03 11.60 -20.06
CA ILE A 245 1.27 11.10 -19.60
C ILE A 245 1.04 10.01 -18.55
N PRO A 246 1.61 8.78 -18.67
CA PRO A 246 1.55 7.75 -17.65
C PRO A 246 2.02 8.24 -16.28
N LEU A 247 1.55 7.66 -15.19
CA LEU A 247 1.88 8.11 -13.82
C LEU A 247 3.38 8.07 -13.55
N LEU A 248 4.03 6.96 -13.88
CA LEU A 248 5.49 6.81 -13.81
C LEU A 248 6.11 6.89 -15.21
N PRO A 249 7.35 7.32 -15.36
CA PRO A 249 8.07 7.26 -16.63
C PRO A 249 8.43 5.82 -16.99
N ASP A 250 8.86 5.60 -18.24
CA ASP A 250 9.51 4.35 -18.61
C ASP A 250 10.68 4.07 -17.69
N HIS A 251 10.77 2.84 -17.18
CA HIS A 251 11.77 2.41 -16.23
C HIS A 251 12.44 1.10 -16.67
N CYS A 252 13.60 0.79 -16.10
CA CYS A 252 14.42 -0.34 -16.53
C CYS A 252 14.31 -1.57 -15.63
N ALA A 253 13.91 -1.40 -14.38
CA ALA A 253 13.76 -2.46 -13.38
C ALA A 253 12.73 -2.04 -12.33
N VAL A 254 12.15 -2.99 -11.63
CA VAL A 254 11.32 -2.73 -10.45
C VAL A 254 11.72 -3.67 -9.30
N VAL A 255 11.77 -3.10 -8.10
CA VAL A 255 11.92 -3.82 -6.84
C VAL A 255 10.65 -3.63 -6.04
N PHE A 256 10.01 -4.72 -5.62
CA PHE A 256 8.90 -4.73 -4.69
C PHE A 256 9.43 -5.06 -3.29
N ASP A 257 9.65 -4.04 -2.47
CA ASP A 257 10.06 -4.23 -1.08
C ASP A 257 8.84 -4.59 -0.23
N GLU A 258 8.96 -5.65 0.57
CA GLU A 258 7.85 -6.42 1.15
C GLU A 258 6.87 -6.91 0.07
N GLY A 259 7.43 -7.52 -0.98
CA GLY A 259 6.73 -7.87 -2.22
C GLY A 259 5.58 -8.87 -2.07
N HIS A 260 5.45 -9.56 -0.93
CA HIS A 260 4.30 -10.42 -0.62
C HIS A 260 2.96 -9.64 -0.52
N LEU A 261 3.02 -8.31 -0.33
CA LEU A 261 1.84 -7.43 -0.27
C LEU A 261 1.38 -6.93 -1.65
N LEU A 262 2.13 -7.23 -2.71
CA LEU A 262 1.81 -6.73 -4.05
C LEU A 262 0.44 -7.18 -4.54
N GLU A 263 0.01 -8.40 -4.19
CA GLU A 263 -1.32 -8.90 -4.56
C GLU A 263 -2.44 -8.01 -4.01
N SER A 264 -2.33 -7.59 -2.74
CA SER A 264 -3.31 -6.70 -2.11
C SER A 264 -3.36 -5.34 -2.81
N ALA A 265 -2.20 -4.78 -3.15
CA ALA A 265 -2.11 -3.54 -3.90
C ALA A 265 -2.68 -3.66 -5.31
N ALA A 266 -2.42 -4.77 -6.01
CA ALA A 266 -2.98 -5.04 -7.32
C ALA A 266 -4.51 -5.12 -7.28
N MET A 267 -5.07 -5.87 -6.34
CA MET A 267 -6.52 -5.97 -6.17
C MET A 267 -7.18 -4.63 -5.85
N LYS A 268 -6.50 -3.76 -5.08
CA LYS A 268 -7.00 -2.42 -4.77
C LYS A 268 -6.98 -1.50 -5.99
N ALA A 269 -5.93 -1.56 -6.80
CA ALA A 269 -5.77 -0.71 -7.98
C ALA A 269 -6.68 -1.12 -9.13
N LEU A 270 -6.94 -2.42 -9.31
CA LEU A 270 -7.76 -2.98 -10.40
C LEU A 270 -9.27 -2.81 -10.19
N GLY A 271 -9.68 -2.20 -9.08
CA GLY A 271 -11.09 -1.98 -8.75
C GLY A 271 -11.64 -0.68 -9.32
N TYR A 272 -12.78 -0.76 -9.99
CA TYR A 272 -13.60 0.41 -10.34
C TYR A 272 -14.39 0.84 -9.12
N LYS A 273 -14.42 2.14 -8.84
CA LYS A 273 -15.21 2.73 -7.75
C LYS A 273 -16.27 3.66 -8.27
N MET A 274 -17.47 3.55 -7.72
CA MET A 274 -18.61 4.40 -8.05
C MET A 274 -19.30 4.90 -6.78
N LYS A 275 -19.70 6.17 -6.79
CA LYS A 275 -20.58 6.80 -5.80
C LYS A 275 -21.71 7.53 -6.52
N HIS A 276 -22.92 7.48 -5.96
CA HIS A 276 -24.05 8.20 -6.54
C HIS A 276 -23.81 9.72 -6.58
N VAL A 277 -23.42 10.32 -5.46
CA VAL A 277 -23.19 11.78 -5.35
C VAL A 277 -22.17 12.25 -6.38
N VAL A 278 -21.11 11.50 -6.55
CA VAL A 278 -20.05 11.84 -7.49
C VAL A 278 -20.50 11.71 -8.94
N PHE A 279 -21.31 10.69 -9.25
CA PHE A 279 -21.92 10.54 -10.57
C PHE A 279 -22.86 11.71 -10.87
N GLU A 280 -23.69 12.09 -9.91
CA GLU A 280 -24.59 13.23 -10.01
C GLU A 280 -23.82 14.54 -10.27
N GLU A 281 -22.78 14.82 -9.48
CA GLU A 281 -21.93 16.00 -9.68
C GLU A 281 -21.27 16.02 -11.05
N LEU A 282 -20.77 14.87 -11.52
CA LEU A 282 -20.12 14.75 -12.80
C LEU A 282 -21.05 15.11 -13.94
N ILE A 283 -22.22 14.45 -13.96
CA ILE A 283 -23.13 14.58 -15.12
C ILE A 283 -23.87 15.91 -15.10
N SER A 284 -24.15 16.48 -13.91
CA SER A 284 -24.78 17.79 -13.76
C SER A 284 -23.93 18.95 -14.29
N ARG A 285 -22.60 18.76 -14.44
CA ARG A 285 -21.72 19.76 -15.09
C ARG A 285 -22.14 20.04 -16.53
N LEU A 286 -22.67 19.06 -17.22
CA LEU A 286 -23.18 19.25 -18.61
C LEU A 286 -24.33 20.24 -18.66
N LEU A 287 -25.19 20.28 -17.62
CA LEU A 287 -26.32 21.22 -17.53
C LEU A 287 -25.90 22.70 -17.39
N GLN A 288 -24.63 22.97 -17.10
CA GLN A 288 -24.11 24.34 -17.04
C GLN A 288 -23.85 24.94 -18.42
N ASN A 289 -23.95 24.12 -19.49
CA ASN A 289 -23.76 24.51 -20.87
C ASN A 289 -25.10 24.64 -21.62
N GLU A 290 -25.10 25.23 -22.80
CA GLU A 290 -26.28 25.23 -23.69
C GLU A 290 -26.39 23.87 -24.40
N ILE A 291 -27.06 22.92 -23.76
CA ILE A 291 -27.28 21.55 -24.27
C ILE A 291 -28.69 21.38 -24.82
N ARG A 292 -28.88 20.38 -25.68
CA ARG A 292 -30.21 20.04 -26.20
C ARG A 292 -31.11 19.46 -25.09
N GLU A 293 -32.43 19.69 -25.25
CA GLU A 293 -33.45 19.19 -24.34
C GLU A 293 -33.38 17.66 -24.17
N THR A 294 -33.08 16.93 -25.25
CA THR A 294 -32.92 15.47 -25.23
C THR A 294 -31.81 15.02 -24.27
N LEU A 295 -30.66 15.66 -24.34
CA LEU A 295 -29.55 15.35 -23.41
C LEU A 295 -29.90 15.76 -21.98
N ALA A 296 -30.56 16.89 -21.75
CA ALA A 296 -30.97 17.32 -20.42
C ALA A 296 -31.92 16.31 -19.75
N VAL A 297 -32.90 15.78 -20.49
CA VAL A 297 -33.83 14.73 -19.99
C VAL A 297 -33.07 13.44 -19.65
N LEU A 298 -32.12 13.02 -20.48
CA LEU A 298 -31.32 11.83 -20.22
C LEU A 298 -30.42 11.99 -18.98
N ILE A 299 -29.89 13.20 -18.72
CA ILE A 299 -29.13 13.51 -17.51
C ILE A 299 -30.00 13.33 -16.28
N ASP A 300 -31.21 13.90 -16.26
CA ASP A 300 -32.14 13.74 -15.15
C ASP A 300 -32.55 12.27 -14.95
N GLU A 301 -32.77 11.53 -16.02
CA GLU A 301 -33.05 10.09 -15.98
C GLU A 301 -31.84 9.31 -15.39
N ALA A 302 -30.61 9.66 -15.78
CA ALA A 302 -29.40 9.01 -15.27
C ALA A 302 -29.19 9.24 -13.77
N ILE A 303 -29.45 10.46 -13.27
CA ILE A 303 -29.37 10.78 -11.85
C ILE A 303 -30.39 9.94 -11.06
N MET A 304 -31.64 9.91 -11.51
CA MET A 304 -32.67 9.08 -10.87
C MET A 304 -32.34 7.60 -10.91
N GLN A 305 -31.84 7.08 -12.04
CA GLN A 305 -31.49 5.67 -12.19
C GLN A 305 -30.29 5.31 -11.32
N SER A 306 -29.27 6.18 -11.22
CA SER A 306 -28.17 6.02 -10.29
C SER A 306 -28.64 5.90 -8.85
N GLU A 307 -29.53 6.79 -8.40
CA GLU A 307 -30.10 6.74 -7.06
C GLU A 307 -30.85 5.42 -6.79
N GLN A 308 -31.65 4.95 -7.78
CA GLN A 308 -32.38 3.69 -7.68
C GLN A 308 -31.43 2.49 -7.58
N MET A 309 -30.39 2.47 -8.41
CA MET A 309 -29.35 1.42 -8.38
C MET A 309 -28.66 1.38 -7.01
N PHE A 310 -28.22 2.52 -6.47
CA PHE A 310 -27.55 2.57 -5.16
C PHE A 310 -28.50 2.21 -4.00
N LYS A 311 -29.79 2.56 -4.10
CA LYS A 311 -30.82 2.09 -3.16
C LYS A 311 -31.00 0.55 -3.23
N ALA A 312 -30.95 -0.03 -4.45
CA ALA A 312 -31.01 -1.47 -4.62
C ALA A 312 -29.76 -2.15 -4.05
N ILE A 313 -28.55 -1.62 -4.29
CA ILE A 313 -27.30 -2.11 -3.71
C ILE A 313 -27.39 -2.09 -2.17
N ARG A 314 -27.79 -0.96 -1.57
CA ARG A 314 -27.91 -0.83 -0.11
C ARG A 314 -28.82 -1.88 0.52
N ARG A 315 -29.91 -2.27 -0.15
CA ARG A 315 -30.82 -3.32 0.30
C ARG A 315 -30.21 -4.71 0.27
N GLN A 316 -29.26 -4.95 -0.63
CA GLN A 316 -28.58 -6.24 -0.81
C GLN A 316 -27.26 -6.33 -0.05
N CYS A 317 -26.81 -5.25 0.59
CA CYS A 317 -25.59 -5.24 1.39
C CYS A 317 -25.76 -6.05 2.68
N ARG A 318 -24.72 -6.82 3.01
CA ARG A 318 -24.59 -7.54 4.29
C ARG A 318 -23.26 -7.15 4.93
N ASN A 319 -23.26 -6.83 6.19
CA ASN A 319 -22.05 -6.60 6.96
C ASN A 319 -21.28 -7.91 7.11
N ILE A 320 -19.96 -7.81 7.00
CA ILE A 320 -19.04 -8.92 7.20
C ILE A 320 -18.25 -8.64 8.49
N PRO A 321 -18.32 -9.50 9.49
CA PRO A 321 -17.53 -9.31 10.71
C PRO A 321 -16.03 -9.17 10.40
N GLY A 322 -15.39 -8.18 10.98
CA GLY A 322 -13.96 -7.94 10.80
C GLY A 322 -13.56 -7.34 9.44
N SER A 323 -14.51 -6.80 8.67
CA SER A 323 -14.24 -6.12 7.40
C SER A 323 -15.09 -4.87 7.25
N ASP A 324 -14.52 -3.80 6.72
CA ASP A 324 -15.22 -2.59 6.27
C ASP A 324 -15.98 -2.81 4.95
N ARG A 325 -15.68 -3.91 4.25
CA ARG A 325 -16.35 -4.32 3.01
C ARG A 325 -17.63 -5.05 3.31
N LYS A 326 -18.74 -4.58 2.74
CA LYS A 326 -20.05 -5.24 2.80
C LYS A 326 -20.20 -6.15 1.58
N SER A 327 -20.61 -7.40 1.77
CA SER A 327 -20.97 -8.26 0.64
C SER A 327 -22.26 -7.76 -0.03
N ILE A 328 -22.36 -7.94 -1.33
CA ILE A 328 -23.54 -7.59 -2.12
C ILE A 328 -24.14 -8.87 -2.68
N GLU A 329 -25.42 -9.13 -2.37
CA GLU A 329 -26.15 -10.25 -2.94
C GLU A 329 -26.62 -9.91 -4.36
N LEU A 330 -26.01 -10.55 -5.36
CA LEU A 330 -26.34 -10.33 -6.78
C LEU A 330 -27.64 -11.07 -7.15
N ASN A 331 -28.76 -10.40 -7.01
CA ASN A 331 -30.05 -10.96 -7.40
C ASN A 331 -30.58 -10.32 -8.71
N ALA A 332 -31.60 -10.94 -9.30
CA ALA A 332 -32.16 -10.48 -10.57
C ALA A 332 -32.75 -9.06 -10.51
N SER A 333 -33.12 -8.56 -9.31
CA SER A 333 -33.61 -7.19 -9.17
C SER A 333 -32.48 -6.18 -9.27
N LEU A 334 -31.36 -6.43 -8.59
CA LEU A 334 -30.18 -5.56 -8.66
C LEU A 334 -29.59 -5.54 -10.06
N ILE A 335 -29.45 -6.71 -10.69
CA ILE A 335 -28.91 -6.82 -12.04
C ILE A 335 -29.78 -6.01 -13.04
N ARG A 336 -31.09 -6.01 -12.90
CA ARG A 336 -31.97 -5.17 -13.74
C ARG A 336 -31.71 -3.68 -13.57
N GLU A 337 -31.47 -3.20 -12.35
CA GLU A 337 -31.14 -1.79 -12.11
C GLU A 337 -29.77 -1.42 -12.72
N VAL A 338 -28.78 -2.34 -12.62
CA VAL A 338 -27.49 -2.17 -13.29
C VAL A 338 -27.64 -2.09 -14.82
N HIS A 339 -28.43 -2.97 -15.42
CA HIS A 339 -28.68 -2.93 -16.88
C HIS A 339 -29.39 -1.64 -17.32
N ARG A 340 -30.36 -1.16 -16.52
CA ARG A 340 -31.03 0.12 -16.81
C ARG A 340 -30.04 1.27 -16.76
N MET A 341 -29.19 1.31 -15.73
CA MET A 341 -28.16 2.34 -15.60
C MET A 341 -27.23 2.34 -16.82
N ARG A 342 -26.78 1.16 -17.27
CA ARG A 342 -25.95 1.03 -18.49
C ARG A 342 -26.68 1.55 -19.73
N SER A 343 -27.96 1.22 -19.90
CA SER A 343 -28.72 1.68 -21.06
C SER A 343 -28.85 3.20 -21.11
N VAL A 344 -29.02 3.84 -19.96
CA VAL A 344 -29.08 5.30 -19.88
C VAL A 344 -27.71 5.93 -20.15
N ILE A 345 -26.63 5.35 -19.62
CA ILE A 345 -25.26 5.80 -19.92
C ILE A 345 -24.98 5.72 -21.42
N ALA A 346 -25.29 4.60 -22.08
CA ALA A 346 -25.10 4.45 -23.51
C ALA A 346 -25.89 5.49 -24.33
N ALA A 347 -27.12 5.79 -23.92
CA ALA A 347 -27.91 6.85 -24.56
C ALA A 347 -27.28 8.23 -24.39
N ILE A 348 -26.69 8.52 -23.24
CA ILE A 348 -25.95 9.78 -23.01
C ILE A 348 -24.72 9.83 -23.89
N GLU A 349 -23.93 8.77 -23.97
CA GLU A 349 -22.74 8.71 -24.83
C GLU A 349 -23.07 8.95 -26.31
N GLU A 350 -24.19 8.39 -26.81
CA GLU A 350 -24.67 8.68 -28.14
C GLU A 350 -25.03 10.17 -28.35
N GLU A 351 -25.72 10.79 -27.37
CA GLU A 351 -26.05 12.21 -27.43
C GLU A 351 -24.82 13.12 -27.34
N LEU A 352 -23.82 12.75 -26.54
CA LEU A 352 -22.56 13.50 -26.44
C LEU A 352 -21.80 13.57 -27.78
N VAL A 353 -21.84 12.51 -28.57
CA VAL A 353 -21.28 12.54 -29.95
C VAL A 353 -21.91 13.63 -30.77
N PHE A 354 -23.24 13.85 -30.68
CA PHE A 354 -23.91 14.93 -31.40
C PHE A 354 -23.55 16.30 -30.81
N GLU A 355 -23.47 16.44 -29.51
CA GLU A 355 -23.09 17.70 -28.82
C GLU A 355 -21.66 18.12 -29.19
N SER A 356 -20.73 17.20 -29.31
CA SER A 356 -19.34 17.48 -29.71
C SER A 356 -19.30 18.18 -31.09
N GLY A 357 -20.21 17.85 -31.98
CA GLY A 357 -20.34 18.48 -33.29
C GLY A 357 -20.95 19.87 -33.29
N LEU A 358 -21.63 20.28 -32.20
CA LEU A 358 -22.24 21.60 -32.07
C LEU A 358 -21.32 22.63 -31.39
N TYR A 359 -20.24 22.18 -30.74
CA TYR A 359 -19.28 23.03 -29.97
C TYR A 359 -19.95 23.86 -28.87
N THR A 360 -21.05 23.38 -28.30
CA THR A 360 -21.81 24.05 -27.25
C THR A 360 -21.25 23.76 -25.87
N ILE A 361 -20.55 22.61 -25.72
CA ILE A 361 -19.88 22.16 -24.52
C ILE A 361 -18.38 22.36 -24.72
N ASP A 362 -17.69 22.83 -23.67
CA ASP A 362 -16.23 22.88 -23.67
C ASP A 362 -15.64 21.49 -23.95
N GLU A 363 -14.79 21.38 -24.98
CA GLU A 363 -14.24 20.13 -25.48
C GLU A 363 -13.56 19.32 -24.38
N TYR A 364 -13.01 20.00 -23.41
CA TYR A 364 -12.32 19.37 -22.31
C TYR A 364 -13.28 18.82 -21.25
N GLN A 365 -14.34 19.55 -20.89
CA GLN A 365 -15.38 19.04 -20.00
C GLN A 365 -16.09 17.83 -20.62
N LEU A 366 -16.31 17.88 -21.92
CA LEU A 366 -16.89 16.76 -22.65
C LEU A 366 -16.02 15.50 -22.53
N ARG A 367 -14.73 15.60 -22.81
CA ARG A 367 -13.79 14.47 -22.67
C ARG A 367 -13.75 13.86 -21.27
N ILE A 368 -13.79 14.67 -20.22
CA ILE A 368 -13.80 14.16 -18.84
C ILE A 368 -15.07 13.36 -18.58
N VAL A 369 -16.21 13.86 -19.01
CA VAL A 369 -17.47 13.16 -18.81
C VAL A 369 -17.47 11.86 -19.62
N GLU A 370 -17.06 11.88 -20.87
CA GLU A 370 -16.94 10.69 -21.72
C GLU A 370 -16.01 9.62 -21.09
N GLU A 371 -14.81 9.99 -20.66
CA GLU A 371 -13.85 9.09 -20.01
C GLU A 371 -14.44 8.46 -18.74
N ARG A 372 -15.16 9.23 -17.96
CA ARG A 372 -15.80 8.74 -16.72
C ARG A 372 -16.99 7.84 -17.00
N LEU A 373 -17.81 8.17 -17.98
CA LEU A 373 -18.94 7.32 -18.39
C LEU A 373 -18.44 5.99 -18.95
N GLU A 374 -17.41 5.99 -19.80
CA GLU A 374 -16.76 4.76 -20.29
C GLU A 374 -16.26 3.89 -19.12
N THR A 375 -15.59 4.50 -18.13
CA THR A 375 -15.10 3.78 -16.94
C THR A 375 -16.26 3.13 -16.16
N ILE A 376 -17.36 3.85 -16.00
CA ILE A 376 -18.56 3.35 -15.30
C ILE A 376 -19.23 2.25 -16.13
N GLU A 377 -19.33 2.42 -17.45
CA GLU A 377 -19.89 1.41 -18.35
C GLU A 377 -19.11 0.10 -18.28
N ILE A 378 -17.77 0.17 -18.33
CA ILE A 378 -16.89 -1.00 -18.18
C ILE A 378 -17.13 -1.70 -16.83
N ALA A 379 -17.22 -0.94 -15.74
CA ALA A 379 -17.50 -1.50 -14.42
C ALA A 379 -18.86 -2.20 -14.35
N LEU A 380 -19.90 -1.57 -14.88
CA LEU A 380 -21.25 -2.13 -14.88
C LEU A 380 -21.41 -3.31 -15.83
N ARG A 381 -20.65 -3.35 -16.93
CA ARG A 381 -20.63 -4.49 -17.87
C ARG A 381 -20.16 -5.79 -17.22
N LEU A 382 -19.27 -5.71 -16.21
CA LEU A 382 -18.84 -6.90 -15.47
C LEU A 382 -20.00 -7.65 -14.80
N PHE A 383 -21.12 -6.98 -14.55
CA PHE A 383 -22.32 -7.63 -13.97
C PHE A 383 -23.07 -8.54 -14.96
N GLU A 384 -22.75 -8.51 -16.25
CA GLU A 384 -23.32 -9.44 -17.26
C GLU A 384 -22.87 -10.88 -16.99
N ASP A 385 -21.65 -11.03 -16.51
CA ASP A 385 -21.14 -12.33 -16.04
C ASP A 385 -20.80 -12.27 -14.54
N SER A 386 -21.79 -12.62 -13.72
CA SER A 386 -21.62 -12.62 -12.27
C SER A 386 -20.54 -13.59 -11.77
N GLY A 387 -20.09 -14.54 -12.61
CA GLY A 387 -18.96 -15.42 -12.34
C GLY A 387 -17.60 -14.75 -12.52
N ALA A 388 -17.52 -13.72 -13.33
CA ALA A 388 -16.28 -13.05 -13.70
C ALA A 388 -15.99 -11.78 -12.87
N LEU A 389 -16.88 -11.40 -11.94
CA LEU A 389 -16.69 -10.20 -11.11
C LEU A 389 -16.56 -10.50 -9.62
N ILE A 390 -15.89 -9.61 -8.93
CA ILE A 390 -15.91 -9.47 -7.47
C ILE A 390 -16.42 -8.07 -7.17
N CYS A 391 -17.45 -7.93 -6.32
CA CYS A 391 -17.94 -6.62 -5.93
C CYS A 391 -18.26 -6.54 -4.43
N TRP A 392 -18.12 -5.35 -3.89
CA TRP A 392 -18.47 -5.03 -2.52
C TRP A 392 -18.89 -3.58 -2.39
N ALA A 393 -19.49 -3.24 -1.27
CA ALA A 393 -19.77 -1.86 -0.91
C ALA A 393 -19.02 -1.46 0.36
N THR A 394 -18.58 -0.20 0.42
CA THR A 394 -18.07 0.44 1.64
C THR A 394 -18.95 1.62 1.99
N GLU A 395 -19.21 1.83 3.28
CA GLU A 395 -19.99 2.98 3.75
C GLU A 395 -18.99 4.07 4.17
N GLU A 396 -19.12 5.24 3.58
CA GLU A 396 -18.30 6.40 3.88
C GLU A 396 -19.21 7.55 4.36
N SER A 397 -18.65 8.64 4.90
CA SER A 397 -19.42 9.77 5.43
C SER A 397 -20.34 10.44 4.40
N ASP A 398 -19.95 10.42 3.13
CA ASP A 398 -20.65 10.99 1.97
C ASP A 398 -21.52 9.99 1.21
N GLY A 399 -21.61 8.74 1.69
CA GLY A 399 -22.49 7.73 1.12
C GLY A 399 -21.85 6.37 0.87
N LEU A 400 -22.55 5.57 0.08
CA LEU A 400 -22.15 4.22 -0.27
C LEU A 400 -21.23 4.24 -1.49
N THR A 401 -20.05 3.62 -1.37
CA THR A 401 -19.14 3.37 -2.49
C THR A 401 -19.32 1.94 -2.98
N LEU A 402 -19.67 1.75 -4.24
CA LEU A 402 -19.63 0.47 -4.93
C LEU A 402 -18.22 0.27 -5.49
N SER A 403 -17.60 -0.85 -5.15
CA SER A 403 -16.34 -1.31 -5.76
C SER A 403 -16.59 -2.56 -6.59
N VAL A 404 -16.07 -2.58 -7.81
CA VAL A 404 -16.24 -3.68 -8.76
C VAL A 404 -14.88 -3.99 -9.36
N MET A 405 -14.47 -5.25 -9.39
CA MET A 405 -13.22 -5.67 -10.00
C MET A 405 -13.39 -6.98 -10.78
N PRO A 406 -12.62 -7.20 -11.86
CA PRO A 406 -12.58 -8.48 -12.53
C PRO A 406 -11.89 -9.54 -11.66
N ARG A 407 -12.25 -10.82 -11.83
CA ARG A 407 -11.56 -11.93 -11.14
C ARG A 407 -10.19 -12.25 -11.71
N ASN A 408 -9.93 -11.89 -12.96
CA ASN A 408 -8.71 -12.23 -13.69
C ASN A 408 -7.50 -11.31 -13.39
N VAL A 409 -7.33 -10.91 -12.14
CA VAL A 409 -6.20 -10.05 -11.70
C VAL A 409 -4.84 -10.64 -12.09
N LYS A 410 -4.68 -11.96 -11.96
CA LYS A 410 -3.47 -12.70 -12.32
C LYS A 410 -3.10 -12.54 -13.79
N GLU A 411 -4.09 -12.63 -14.67
CA GLU A 411 -3.92 -12.48 -16.12
C GLU A 411 -3.50 -11.04 -16.47
N VAL A 412 -4.14 -10.05 -15.85
CA VAL A 412 -3.78 -8.64 -16.03
C VAL A 412 -2.34 -8.37 -15.59
N LEU A 413 -1.92 -8.89 -14.45
CA LEU A 413 -0.53 -8.75 -13.97
C LEU A 413 0.45 -9.47 -14.89
N GLN A 414 0.10 -10.66 -15.36
CA GLN A 414 0.92 -11.40 -16.30
C GLN A 414 1.15 -10.60 -17.58
N ASP A 415 0.08 -10.09 -18.19
CA ASP A 415 0.15 -9.38 -19.46
C ASP A 415 0.81 -8.00 -19.34
N SER A 416 0.53 -7.27 -18.27
CA SER A 416 0.96 -5.88 -18.13
C SER A 416 2.32 -5.71 -17.41
N LEU A 417 2.72 -6.67 -16.56
CA LEU A 417 3.93 -6.58 -15.75
C LEU A 417 4.92 -7.71 -16.05
N PHE A 418 4.52 -8.99 -15.90
CA PHE A 418 5.48 -10.10 -15.89
C PHE A 418 5.94 -10.54 -17.29
N THR A 419 5.28 -10.11 -18.36
CA THR A 419 5.76 -10.29 -19.74
C THR A 419 6.80 -9.27 -20.16
N GLN A 420 7.00 -8.20 -19.39
CA GLN A 420 8.01 -7.20 -19.66
C GLN A 420 9.41 -7.79 -19.44
N LYS A 421 10.31 -7.58 -20.44
CA LYS A 421 11.69 -8.06 -20.38
C LYS A 421 12.57 -7.13 -19.55
N MET A 422 12.31 -7.06 -18.26
CA MET A 422 13.08 -6.30 -17.29
C MET A 422 13.29 -7.10 -16.00
N PRO A 423 14.32 -6.80 -15.20
CA PRO A 423 14.48 -7.38 -13.87
C PRO A 423 13.32 -6.96 -12.95
N ILE A 424 12.74 -7.94 -12.27
CA ILE A 424 11.69 -7.73 -11.24
C ILE A 424 12.15 -8.43 -9.97
N VAL A 425 12.35 -7.68 -8.90
CA VAL A 425 12.84 -8.22 -7.62
C VAL A 425 11.74 -8.14 -6.57
N PHE A 426 11.33 -9.27 -6.04
CA PHE A 426 10.51 -9.33 -4.83
C PHE A 426 11.45 -9.51 -3.64
N SER A 427 11.49 -8.53 -2.77
CA SER A 427 12.34 -8.54 -1.57
C SER A 427 11.47 -8.55 -0.33
N SER A 428 11.67 -9.52 0.58
CA SER A 428 11.02 -9.57 1.89
C SER A 428 11.73 -10.56 2.81
N ALA A 429 11.46 -10.46 4.10
CA ALA A 429 11.83 -11.49 5.07
C ALA A 429 10.87 -12.71 5.04
N THR A 430 9.73 -12.59 4.33
CA THR A 430 8.63 -13.55 4.39
C THR A 430 7.95 -13.66 3.02
N LEU A 431 8.51 -14.46 2.12
CA LEU A 431 7.94 -14.74 0.79
C LEU A 431 7.49 -16.19 0.65
N SER A 432 8.05 -17.09 1.46
CA SER A 432 7.79 -18.51 1.38
C SER A 432 7.02 -19.04 2.59
N VAL A 433 6.22 -20.06 2.36
CA VAL A 433 5.60 -20.92 3.36
C VAL A 433 6.24 -22.29 3.22
N ASP A 434 6.80 -22.84 4.30
CA ASP A 434 7.56 -24.10 4.30
C ASP A 434 8.63 -24.16 3.19
N LYS A 435 9.34 -23.04 2.98
CA LYS A 435 10.34 -22.86 1.92
C LYS A 435 9.80 -22.97 0.48
N SER A 436 8.46 -22.97 0.32
CA SER A 436 7.79 -22.96 -0.97
C SER A 436 7.32 -21.54 -1.32
N PHE A 437 7.64 -21.08 -2.51
CA PHE A 437 7.14 -19.80 -3.07
C PHE A 437 5.84 -19.98 -3.86
N GLN A 438 5.25 -21.18 -3.82
CA GLN A 438 4.08 -21.53 -4.65
C GLN A 438 2.88 -20.62 -4.37
N TYR A 439 2.61 -20.31 -3.09
CA TYR A 439 1.51 -19.43 -2.72
C TYR A 439 1.62 -18.05 -3.40
N LEU A 440 2.78 -17.41 -3.32
CA LEU A 440 3.01 -16.10 -3.92
C LEU A 440 3.00 -16.16 -5.46
N LYS A 441 3.61 -17.20 -6.03
CA LYS A 441 3.60 -17.47 -7.47
C LYS A 441 2.16 -17.55 -8.00
N ASP A 442 1.33 -18.37 -7.34
CA ASP A 442 -0.04 -18.63 -7.77
C ASP A 442 -0.95 -17.41 -7.55
N SER A 443 -0.72 -16.65 -6.48
CA SER A 443 -1.52 -15.45 -6.20
C SER A 443 -1.25 -14.31 -7.17
N LEU A 444 -0.04 -14.22 -7.72
CA LEU A 444 0.35 -13.19 -8.70
C LEU A 444 0.31 -13.67 -10.16
N GLY A 445 0.14 -14.97 -10.41
CA GLY A 445 0.15 -15.53 -11.77
C GLY A 445 1.55 -15.59 -12.41
N ILE A 446 2.63 -15.59 -11.63
CA ILE A 446 4.01 -15.62 -12.13
C ILE A 446 4.36 -17.03 -12.59
N GLN A 447 4.92 -17.19 -13.80
CA GLN A 447 5.23 -18.51 -14.34
C GLN A 447 6.72 -18.87 -14.24
N ASP A 448 7.63 -17.99 -14.65
CA ASP A 448 9.08 -18.20 -14.64
C ASP A 448 9.74 -17.22 -13.66
N PHE A 449 10.49 -17.77 -12.68
CA PHE A 449 11.15 -16.97 -11.67
C PHE A 449 12.41 -17.67 -11.14
N LEU A 450 13.32 -16.85 -10.64
CA LEU A 450 14.41 -17.29 -9.78
C LEU A 450 13.99 -17.14 -8.32
N SER A 451 14.55 -17.95 -7.44
CA SER A 451 14.24 -17.82 -6.01
C SER A 451 15.41 -18.26 -5.13
N PHE A 452 15.50 -17.66 -3.97
CA PHE A 452 16.36 -18.11 -2.89
C PHE A 452 15.79 -17.69 -1.53
N SER A 453 16.23 -18.36 -0.48
CA SER A 453 15.93 -18.02 0.91
C SER A 453 17.20 -18.08 1.74
N VAL A 454 17.44 -17.05 2.55
CA VAL A 454 18.51 -16.99 3.55
C VAL A 454 17.96 -16.62 4.90
N ASP A 455 18.46 -17.28 5.95
CA ASP A 455 18.06 -17.04 7.32
C ASP A 455 18.58 -15.66 7.81
N SER A 456 18.01 -15.19 8.91
CA SER A 456 18.51 -14.00 9.63
C SER A 456 19.84 -14.35 10.34
N PRO A 457 20.80 -13.41 10.43
CA PRO A 457 22.04 -13.60 11.18
C PRO A 457 21.85 -13.51 12.69
N TYR A 458 20.65 -13.19 13.19
CA TYR A 458 20.40 -12.98 14.61
C TYR A 458 20.22 -14.28 15.38
N ASP A 459 20.63 -14.24 16.67
CA ASP A 459 20.51 -15.36 17.61
C ASP A 459 19.16 -15.37 18.33
N TYR A 460 18.13 -15.80 17.59
CA TYR A 460 16.76 -15.85 18.12
C TYR A 460 16.59 -16.77 19.33
N GLU A 461 17.46 -17.78 19.52
CA GLU A 461 17.41 -18.68 20.67
C GLU A 461 17.60 -17.92 21.99
N HIS A 462 18.47 -16.91 21.99
CA HIS A 462 18.75 -16.10 23.18
C HIS A 462 18.01 -14.75 23.20
N GLN A 463 17.52 -14.28 22.07
CA GLN A 463 16.91 -12.95 21.95
C GLN A 463 15.39 -12.98 22.07
N MET A 464 14.72 -14.09 21.71
CA MET A 464 13.25 -14.14 21.62
C MET A 464 12.65 -15.32 22.36
N ASN A 465 11.78 -15.03 23.32
CA ASN A 465 10.95 -16.03 23.96
C ASN A 465 9.54 -15.99 23.41
N VAL A 466 9.01 -17.13 22.98
CA VAL A 466 7.65 -17.23 22.40
C VAL A 466 6.74 -18.03 23.34
N TYR A 467 5.62 -17.41 23.70
CA TYR A 467 4.62 -17.98 24.59
C TYR A 467 3.30 -18.19 23.88
N VAL A 468 2.66 -19.33 24.15
CA VAL A 468 1.28 -19.62 23.75
C VAL A 468 0.55 -20.08 25.03
N PRO A 469 -0.10 -19.16 25.75
CA PRO A 469 -0.80 -19.51 26.98
C PRO A 469 -2.02 -20.39 26.69
N GLU A 470 -2.26 -21.38 27.56
CA GLU A 470 -3.49 -22.17 27.54
C GLU A 470 -4.64 -21.28 28.07
N LEU A 471 -5.53 -20.87 27.19
CA LEU A 471 -6.70 -20.07 27.54
C LEU A 471 -7.79 -20.99 28.15
N GLN A 472 -8.34 -20.61 29.28
CA GLN A 472 -9.39 -21.39 29.96
C GLN A 472 -10.77 -21.15 29.33
N SER A 473 -11.12 -19.90 29.10
CA SER A 473 -12.36 -19.50 28.46
C SER A 473 -12.15 -19.01 27.02
N GLY A 474 -10.94 -18.50 26.72
CA GLY A 474 -10.63 -17.86 25.45
C GLY A 474 -11.40 -16.54 25.22
N ASP A 475 -12.14 -16.08 26.24
CA ASP A 475 -12.95 -14.86 26.10
C ASP A 475 -12.10 -13.59 26.08
N PHE A 476 -12.73 -12.48 25.70
CA PHE A 476 -12.06 -11.21 25.58
C PHE A 476 -11.47 -10.71 26.91
N ALA A 477 -12.13 -11.01 28.02
CA ALA A 477 -11.69 -10.57 29.35
C ALA A 477 -10.41 -11.28 29.81
N GLU A 478 -10.31 -12.60 29.55
CA GLU A 478 -9.11 -13.39 29.84
C GLU A 478 -7.91 -12.93 29.02
N LYS A 479 -8.10 -12.76 27.69
CA LYS A 479 -7.06 -12.25 26.79
C LYS A 479 -6.56 -10.85 27.24
N MET A 480 -7.51 -9.99 27.64
CA MET A 480 -7.18 -8.66 28.12
C MET A 480 -6.36 -8.70 29.43
N GLU A 481 -6.73 -9.56 30.38
CA GLU A 481 -6.01 -9.70 31.64
C GLU A 481 -4.59 -10.20 31.42
N ILE A 482 -4.41 -11.22 30.57
CA ILE A 482 -3.08 -11.74 30.21
C ILE A 482 -2.25 -10.62 29.55
N SER A 483 -2.84 -9.89 28.59
CA SER A 483 -2.14 -8.80 27.89
C SER A 483 -1.68 -7.70 28.86
N LEU A 484 -2.52 -7.27 29.79
CA LEU A 484 -2.18 -6.23 30.75
C LEU A 484 -1.09 -6.69 31.72
N LYS A 485 -1.10 -7.96 32.18
CA LYS A 485 0.00 -8.53 32.98
C LYS A 485 1.32 -8.53 32.21
N LEU A 486 1.30 -8.88 30.93
CA LEU A 486 2.49 -8.87 30.08
C LEU A 486 3.01 -7.45 29.84
N ILE A 487 2.13 -6.48 29.63
CA ILE A 487 2.47 -5.06 29.49
C ILE A 487 3.11 -4.54 30.80
N GLN A 488 2.56 -4.92 31.94
CA GLN A 488 3.14 -4.55 33.24
C GLN A 488 4.53 -5.16 33.42
N ARG A 489 4.73 -6.42 33.04
CA ARG A 489 6.03 -7.12 33.14
C ARG A 489 7.12 -6.45 32.29
N THR A 490 6.75 -5.83 31.17
CA THR A 490 7.65 -5.13 30.26
C THR A 490 7.64 -3.61 30.44
N GLU A 491 6.97 -3.11 31.47
CA GLU A 491 6.86 -1.66 31.76
C GLU A 491 6.33 -0.84 30.56
N GLY A 492 5.33 -1.34 29.86
CA GLY A 492 4.93 -0.86 28.54
C GLY A 492 5.72 -1.58 27.46
N ARG A 493 6.41 -0.87 26.58
CA ARG A 493 7.27 -1.37 25.48
C ARG A 493 6.60 -2.46 24.64
N ALA A 494 5.30 -2.33 24.45
CA ALA A 494 4.48 -3.39 23.88
C ALA A 494 3.80 -2.96 22.58
N LEU A 495 3.77 -3.90 21.64
CA LEU A 495 2.97 -3.83 20.42
C LEU A 495 1.86 -4.89 20.50
N LEU A 496 0.59 -4.45 20.49
CA LEU A 496 -0.57 -5.33 20.39
C LEU A 496 -1.07 -5.36 18.95
N LEU A 497 -1.05 -6.54 18.34
CA LEU A 497 -1.54 -6.77 16.99
C LEU A 497 -2.91 -7.43 17.03
N PHE A 498 -3.91 -6.69 16.59
CA PHE A 498 -5.29 -7.16 16.47
C PHE A 498 -5.57 -7.65 15.03
N ARG A 499 -6.45 -8.61 14.91
CA ARG A 499 -6.91 -9.10 13.61
C ARG A 499 -7.90 -8.13 12.97
N THR A 500 -8.78 -7.53 13.78
CA THR A 500 -9.87 -6.68 13.32
C THR A 500 -9.93 -5.34 14.06
N ARG A 501 -10.55 -4.35 13.41
CA ARG A 501 -10.77 -3.03 14.03
C ARG A 501 -11.75 -3.11 15.19
N GLU A 502 -12.71 -4.01 15.14
CA GLU A 502 -13.67 -4.25 16.23
C GLU A 502 -12.97 -4.72 17.50
N GLU A 503 -12.02 -5.68 17.40
CA GLU A 503 -11.22 -6.15 18.53
C GLU A 503 -10.43 -4.99 19.15
N LEU A 504 -9.77 -4.16 18.33
CA LEU A 504 -9.03 -2.99 18.80
C LEU A 504 -9.94 -1.97 19.51
N LEU A 505 -11.08 -1.63 18.93
CA LEU A 505 -12.04 -0.68 19.53
C LEU A 505 -12.63 -1.21 20.83
N GLN A 506 -12.96 -2.50 20.89
CA GLN A 506 -13.44 -3.14 22.11
C GLN A 506 -12.36 -3.13 23.21
N PHE A 507 -11.11 -3.44 22.86
CA PHE A 507 -9.97 -3.33 23.78
C PHE A 507 -9.81 -1.90 24.29
N LYS A 508 -9.82 -0.90 23.40
CA LYS A 508 -9.73 0.52 23.75
C LYS A 508 -10.82 0.94 24.74
N GLN A 509 -12.08 0.56 24.46
CA GLN A 509 -13.20 0.89 25.31
C GLN A 509 -13.07 0.27 26.71
N LEU A 510 -12.74 -1.01 26.80
CA LEU A 510 -12.58 -1.68 28.09
C LEU A 510 -11.35 -1.19 28.86
N ASN A 511 -10.27 -0.89 28.14
CA ASN A 511 -9.04 -0.38 28.72
C ASN A 511 -9.24 1.00 29.36
N SER A 512 -10.02 1.89 28.73
CA SER A 512 -10.32 3.24 29.23
C SER A 512 -11.09 3.24 30.58
N LEU A 513 -11.74 2.16 30.92
CA LEU A 513 -12.50 1.99 32.16
C LEU A 513 -11.64 1.49 33.34
N ARG A 514 -10.37 1.14 33.12
CA ARG A 514 -9.47 0.55 34.11
C ARG A 514 -8.49 1.60 34.65
N PRO A 515 -8.41 1.77 36.00
CA PRO A 515 -7.47 2.73 36.60
C PRO A 515 -5.99 2.41 36.35
N GLU A 516 -5.66 1.12 36.20
CA GLU A 516 -4.31 0.61 35.96
C GLU A 516 -3.76 1.03 34.60
N SER A 517 -4.62 1.31 33.64
CA SER A 517 -4.26 1.76 32.28
C SER A 517 -3.63 3.17 32.27
N SER A 518 -3.84 3.96 33.32
CA SER A 518 -3.25 5.31 33.44
C SER A 518 -1.74 5.33 33.67
N SER A 519 -1.14 4.16 33.93
CA SER A 519 0.30 4.04 34.16
C SER A 519 1.12 3.98 32.88
N TYR A 520 0.48 3.73 31.74
CA TYR A 520 1.12 3.60 30.43
C TYR A 520 0.42 4.47 29.39
N SER A 521 1.17 4.94 28.40
CA SER A 521 0.64 5.68 27.26
C SER A 521 0.14 4.71 26.20
N PHE A 522 -1.18 4.54 26.09
CA PHE A 522 -1.77 3.71 25.02
C PHE A 522 -2.00 4.53 23.76
N LEU A 523 -1.38 4.09 22.66
CA LEU A 523 -1.49 4.66 21.32
C LEU A 523 -2.35 3.73 20.46
N TYR A 524 -3.44 4.23 19.91
CA TYR A 524 -4.37 3.42 19.12
C TYR A 524 -4.36 3.85 17.66
N GLU A 525 -4.21 2.87 16.76
CA GLU A 525 -4.35 3.09 15.33
C GLU A 525 -5.74 3.69 15.01
N GLY A 526 -5.72 4.78 14.24
CA GLY A 526 -6.91 5.54 13.86
C GLY A 526 -7.19 6.78 14.72
N ASP A 527 -6.47 6.96 15.85
CA ASP A 527 -6.61 8.19 16.67
C ASP A 527 -5.81 9.35 16.06
N GLN A 528 -4.71 9.04 15.40
CA GLN A 528 -3.83 10.00 14.72
C GLN A 528 -3.21 9.35 13.47
N GLU A 529 -2.49 10.15 12.70
CA GLU A 529 -1.74 9.64 11.54
C GLU A 529 -0.70 8.61 12.00
N ILE A 530 -0.55 7.52 11.23
CA ILE A 530 0.20 6.33 11.65
C ILE A 530 1.70 6.60 11.89
N SER A 531 2.34 7.41 11.06
CA SER A 531 3.76 7.76 11.25
C SER A 531 4.00 8.58 12.50
N TYR A 532 3.02 9.40 12.90
CA TYR A 532 3.07 10.12 14.17
C TYR A 532 2.97 9.16 15.36
N LEU A 533 2.04 8.19 15.32
CA LEU A 533 1.89 7.18 16.37
C LEU A 533 3.16 6.34 16.52
N ILE A 534 3.77 5.92 15.40
CA ILE A 534 5.03 5.18 15.39
C ILE A 534 6.15 6.03 16.02
N SER A 535 6.26 7.30 15.64
CA SER A 535 7.26 8.21 16.19
C SER A 535 7.07 8.48 17.68
N ALA A 536 5.82 8.60 18.13
CA ALA A 536 5.49 8.75 19.55
C ALA A 536 5.88 7.49 20.33
N PHE A 537 5.56 6.31 19.80
CA PHE A 537 5.94 5.03 20.41
C PHE A 537 7.46 4.84 20.52
N GLN A 538 8.22 5.23 19.49
CA GLN A 538 9.68 5.16 19.52
C GLN A 538 10.33 6.08 20.56
N ARG A 539 9.68 7.20 20.90
CA ARG A 539 10.20 8.18 21.87
C ARG A 539 9.87 7.87 23.32
N ASP A 540 8.80 7.13 23.54
CA ASP A 540 8.30 6.81 24.89
C ASP A 540 8.40 5.30 25.16
N GLU A 541 9.43 4.90 25.93
CA GLU A 541 9.66 3.50 26.31
C GLU A 541 8.58 2.93 27.23
N HIS A 542 7.66 3.75 27.77
CA HIS A 542 6.53 3.30 28.59
C HIS A 542 5.21 3.29 27.82
N SER A 543 5.25 3.36 26.52
CA SER A 543 4.07 3.34 25.68
C SER A 543 3.67 1.94 25.20
N VAL A 544 2.42 1.83 24.78
CA VAL A 544 1.81 0.62 24.22
C VAL A 544 1.15 0.98 22.91
N LEU A 545 1.58 0.39 21.81
CA LEU A 545 1.00 0.61 20.48
C LEU A 545 0.01 -0.51 20.16
N CYS A 546 -1.23 -0.12 19.89
CA CYS A 546 -2.34 -1.02 19.54
C CYS A 546 -2.70 -0.83 18.06
N ALA A 547 -2.56 -1.86 17.24
CA ALA A 547 -2.69 -1.74 15.80
C ALA A 547 -3.35 -2.94 15.12
N VAL A 548 -3.95 -2.71 13.96
CA VAL A 548 -4.55 -3.71 13.07
C VAL A 548 -3.71 -3.88 11.79
N THR A 549 -3.06 -2.82 11.33
CA THR A 549 -2.32 -2.83 10.06
C THR A 549 -0.82 -3.01 10.22
N LEU A 550 -0.26 -2.81 11.42
CA LEU A 550 1.19 -2.84 11.67
C LEU A 550 1.80 -4.25 11.82
N TRP A 551 1.17 -5.26 11.21
CA TRP A 551 1.79 -6.57 11.03
C TRP A 551 3.05 -6.47 10.16
N GLU A 552 3.04 -5.56 9.20
CA GLU A 552 4.12 -5.23 8.28
C GLU A 552 4.54 -3.77 8.43
N GLY A 553 5.69 -3.40 7.84
CA GLY A 553 6.12 -2.01 7.70
C GLY A 553 6.61 -1.30 8.97
N LEU A 554 6.55 -1.93 10.13
CA LEU A 554 7.02 -1.34 11.38
C LEU A 554 8.47 -1.72 11.63
N ASP A 555 9.35 -0.74 11.76
CA ASP A 555 10.74 -0.90 12.13
C ASP A 555 11.07 -0.09 13.40
N ILE A 556 11.14 -0.78 14.53
CA ILE A 556 11.42 -0.17 15.84
C ILE A 556 12.61 -0.91 16.46
N PRO A 557 13.84 -0.50 16.14
CA PRO A 557 15.02 -1.03 16.82
C PRO A 557 15.15 -0.44 18.23
N GLY A 558 15.71 -1.25 19.14
CA GLY A 558 16.06 -0.80 20.47
C GLY A 558 14.97 -0.99 21.54
N PRO A 559 15.08 -0.31 22.68
CA PRO A 559 14.37 -0.67 23.90
C PRO A 559 12.88 -0.35 23.93
N SER A 560 12.37 0.45 22.96
CA SER A 560 10.95 0.84 22.93
C SER A 560 10.01 -0.34 22.63
N LEU A 561 10.52 -1.43 22.04
CA LEU A 561 9.74 -2.63 21.77
C LEU A 561 10.44 -3.88 22.32
N SER A 562 9.89 -4.44 23.37
CA SER A 562 10.35 -5.69 23.99
C SER A 562 9.24 -6.72 24.19
N ASN A 563 8.02 -6.40 23.75
CA ASN A 563 6.86 -7.25 23.92
C ASN A 563 5.93 -7.14 22.68
N VAL A 564 5.70 -8.24 22.00
CA VAL A 564 4.73 -8.34 20.92
C VAL A 564 3.61 -9.28 21.35
N ILE A 565 2.39 -8.77 21.39
CA ILE A 565 1.21 -9.55 21.75
C ILE A 565 0.33 -9.69 20.49
N ILE A 566 0.18 -10.91 20.01
CA ILE A 566 -0.69 -11.26 18.92
C ILE A 566 -2.02 -11.68 19.53
N TRP A 567 -3.04 -10.80 19.40
CA TRP A 567 -4.33 -10.94 20.06
C TRP A 567 -5.16 -12.13 19.59
N SER A 568 -5.09 -12.43 18.30
CA SER A 568 -5.76 -13.55 17.65
C SER A 568 -4.98 -13.97 16.39
N LEU A 569 -5.13 -15.21 15.94
CA LEU A 569 -4.49 -15.69 14.72
C LEU A 569 -4.97 -14.85 13.51
N PRO A 570 -4.05 -14.35 12.67
CA PRO A 570 -4.38 -13.43 11.59
C PRO A 570 -4.94 -14.14 10.35
N TYR A 571 -6.01 -14.93 10.50
CA TYR A 571 -6.73 -15.48 9.36
C TYR A 571 -7.28 -14.39 8.45
N PRO A 572 -7.38 -14.64 7.14
CA PRO A 572 -7.94 -13.67 6.22
C PRO A 572 -9.42 -13.40 6.53
N PRO A 573 -9.90 -12.17 6.26
CA PRO A 573 -11.31 -11.83 6.47
C PRO A 573 -12.23 -12.65 5.56
N LEU A 574 -13.51 -12.74 5.92
CA LEU A 574 -14.56 -13.36 5.11
C LEU A 574 -15.12 -12.36 4.07
N ASP A 575 -14.29 -11.47 3.57
CA ASP A 575 -14.71 -10.47 2.59
C ASP A 575 -14.87 -11.06 1.17
N PRO A 576 -15.51 -10.35 0.24
CA PRO A 576 -15.78 -10.85 -1.10
C PRO A 576 -14.53 -11.27 -1.88
N VAL A 577 -13.37 -10.64 -1.63
CA VAL A 577 -12.12 -10.96 -2.30
C VAL A 577 -11.60 -12.32 -1.85
N PHE A 578 -11.50 -12.55 -0.54
CA PHE A 578 -11.07 -13.85 -0.01
C PHE A 578 -12.11 -14.95 -0.23
N MET A 579 -13.40 -14.61 -0.24
CA MET A 579 -14.45 -15.57 -0.63
C MET A 579 -14.29 -16.02 -2.09
N ALA A 580 -13.92 -15.10 -2.99
CA ALA A 580 -13.64 -15.45 -4.38
C ALA A 580 -12.43 -16.37 -4.51
N LYS A 581 -11.32 -16.09 -3.78
CA LYS A 581 -10.13 -16.95 -3.75
C LYS A 581 -10.44 -18.36 -3.22
N ARG A 582 -11.21 -18.44 -2.13
CA ARG A 582 -11.62 -19.75 -1.57
C ARG A 582 -12.47 -20.55 -2.56
N ALA A 583 -13.26 -19.90 -3.40
CA ALA A 583 -14.07 -20.55 -4.41
C ALA A 583 -13.27 -21.08 -5.61
N GLU A 584 -12.02 -20.67 -5.80
CA GLU A 584 -11.14 -21.12 -6.90
C GLU A 584 -10.45 -22.47 -6.59
N THR A 585 -10.47 -22.94 -5.36
CA THR A 585 -9.79 -24.17 -4.94
C THR A 585 -10.72 -25.15 -4.24
N SER A 586 -10.35 -26.43 -4.27
CA SER A 586 -11.05 -27.51 -3.53
C SER A 586 -10.61 -27.59 -2.06
N THR A 587 -9.49 -26.99 -1.70
CA THR A 587 -8.88 -27.01 -0.36
C THR A 587 -8.64 -25.58 0.15
N PRO A 588 -9.74 -24.80 0.40
CA PRO A 588 -9.63 -23.37 0.71
C PRO A 588 -8.78 -23.06 1.94
N PHE A 589 -8.85 -23.91 2.95
CA PHE A 589 -8.07 -23.70 4.17
C PHE A 589 -6.56 -23.85 3.90
N GLU A 590 -6.15 -24.93 3.23
CA GLU A 590 -4.76 -25.24 2.95
C GLU A 590 -4.14 -24.31 1.90
N ASP A 591 -4.91 -23.90 0.90
CA ASP A 591 -4.39 -23.12 -0.23
C ASP A 591 -4.50 -21.62 -0.03
N VAL A 592 -5.42 -21.14 0.83
CA VAL A 592 -5.68 -19.70 1.01
C VAL A 592 -5.51 -19.26 2.46
N ASP A 593 -6.24 -19.88 3.39
CA ASP A 593 -6.35 -19.38 4.77
C ASP A 593 -5.07 -19.62 5.57
N LEU A 594 -4.58 -20.85 5.54
CA LEU A 594 -3.38 -21.24 6.28
C LEU A 594 -2.11 -20.52 5.80
N PRO A 595 -1.78 -20.49 4.50
CA PRO A 595 -0.60 -19.77 4.02
C PRO A 595 -0.65 -18.27 4.34
N TYR A 596 -1.80 -17.64 4.18
CA TYR A 596 -1.99 -16.23 4.54
C TYR A 596 -1.72 -16.00 6.03
N MET A 597 -2.35 -16.82 6.89
CA MET A 597 -2.19 -16.73 8.34
C MET A 597 -0.73 -16.96 8.77
N LEU A 598 -0.06 -17.97 8.23
CA LEU A 598 1.33 -18.29 8.56
C LEU A 598 2.30 -17.17 8.16
N LEU A 599 2.15 -16.61 6.95
CA LEU A 599 2.97 -15.48 6.50
C LEU A 599 2.79 -14.28 7.42
N ARG A 600 1.55 -13.92 7.72
CA ARG A 600 1.24 -12.77 8.55
C ARG A 600 1.68 -12.96 10.02
N LEU A 601 1.54 -14.17 10.54
CA LEU A 601 2.03 -14.55 11.86
C LEU A 601 3.57 -14.41 11.95
N LYS A 602 4.28 -14.95 10.96
CA LYS A 602 5.75 -14.82 10.83
C LYS A 602 6.19 -13.35 10.81
N GLN A 603 5.45 -12.50 10.12
CA GLN A 603 5.71 -11.06 10.06
C GLN A 603 5.51 -10.37 11.42
N GLY A 604 4.39 -10.62 12.08
CA GLY A 604 4.09 -10.06 13.40
C GLY A 604 5.14 -10.43 14.43
N MET A 605 5.57 -11.71 14.48
CA MET A 605 6.64 -12.16 15.36
C MET A 605 7.99 -11.49 15.00
N GLY A 606 8.26 -11.29 13.71
CA GLY A 606 9.48 -10.64 13.20
C GLY A 606 9.62 -9.16 13.58
N ARG A 607 8.59 -8.54 14.19
CA ARG A 607 8.69 -7.13 14.65
C ARG A 607 9.62 -6.96 15.85
N LEU A 608 9.77 -8.00 16.66
CA LEU A 608 10.49 -7.91 17.95
C LEU A 608 12.00 -7.71 17.79
N ILE A 609 12.65 -8.46 16.91
CA ILE A 609 14.11 -8.45 16.79
C ILE A 609 14.50 -7.73 15.48
N ARG A 610 15.17 -6.58 15.63
CA ARG A 610 15.64 -5.70 14.55
C ARG A 610 17.15 -5.50 14.55
N THR A 611 17.77 -5.71 15.73
CA THR A 611 19.22 -5.59 15.92
C THR A 611 19.78 -6.79 16.68
N GLY A 612 21.09 -6.95 16.66
CA GLY A 612 21.77 -8.01 17.42
C GLY A 612 21.67 -7.87 18.96
N THR A 613 21.18 -6.72 19.43
CA THR A 613 21.02 -6.43 20.88
C THR A 613 19.58 -6.45 21.36
N ASP A 614 18.60 -6.52 20.45
CA ASP A 614 17.19 -6.55 20.84
C ASP A 614 16.86 -7.87 21.53
N GLN A 615 16.03 -7.80 22.55
CA GLN A 615 15.53 -8.96 23.30
C GLN A 615 14.10 -8.73 23.72
N GLY A 616 13.32 -9.81 23.80
CA GLY A 616 11.97 -9.68 24.32
C GLY A 616 11.11 -10.93 24.21
N ILE A 617 9.82 -10.69 24.30
CA ILE A 617 8.81 -11.75 24.32
C ILE A 617 7.80 -11.56 23.18
N VAL A 618 7.36 -12.66 22.61
CA VAL A 618 6.20 -12.74 21.71
C VAL A 618 5.16 -13.62 22.37
N THR A 619 3.94 -13.14 22.50
CA THR A 619 2.84 -13.94 23.02
C THR A 619 1.73 -14.03 22.00
N VAL A 620 1.28 -15.26 21.69
CA VAL A 620 0.17 -15.51 20.77
C VAL A 620 -1.03 -15.99 21.57
N LEU A 621 -2.07 -15.16 21.65
CA LEU A 621 -3.32 -15.47 22.36
C LEU A 621 -4.28 -16.25 21.44
N ALA A 622 -3.85 -17.45 21.04
CA ALA A 622 -4.60 -18.29 20.13
C ALA A 622 -5.53 -19.22 20.90
N GLU A 623 -6.72 -19.41 20.34
CA GLU A 623 -7.66 -20.45 20.75
C GLU A 623 -7.46 -21.67 19.86
N GLU A 624 -7.64 -22.88 20.41
CA GLU A 624 -7.74 -24.09 19.60
C GLU A 624 -9.08 -24.05 18.86
N GLU A 625 -9.08 -23.66 17.59
CA GLU A 625 -10.25 -23.70 16.73
C GLU A 625 -10.39 -25.11 16.10
N GLY A 626 -11.20 -25.95 16.70
CA GLY A 626 -11.59 -27.26 16.14
C GLY A 626 -10.47 -28.31 16.16
N GLN A 627 -10.23 -28.97 15.00
CA GLN A 627 -9.23 -30.04 14.86
C GLN A 627 -7.84 -29.54 14.41
N HIS A 628 -7.62 -28.23 14.36
CA HIS A 628 -6.39 -27.66 13.83
C HIS A 628 -5.32 -27.55 14.91
N PRO A 629 -4.11 -28.10 14.69
CA PRO A 629 -3.02 -28.08 15.67
C PRO A 629 -2.34 -26.71 15.70
N VAL A 630 -2.93 -25.73 16.39
CA VAL A 630 -2.45 -24.35 16.47
C VAL A 630 -0.99 -24.26 16.89
N HIS A 631 -0.57 -25.09 17.86
CA HIS A 631 0.83 -25.14 18.29
C HIS A 631 1.79 -25.60 17.20
N GLU A 632 1.38 -26.51 16.31
CA GLU A 632 2.21 -26.95 15.18
C GLU A 632 2.35 -25.83 14.16
N TYR A 633 1.27 -25.11 13.85
CA TYR A 633 1.32 -23.96 12.94
C TYR A 633 2.23 -22.84 13.45
N ILE A 634 2.11 -22.49 14.73
CA ILE A 634 2.99 -21.48 15.33
C ILE A 634 4.44 -21.97 15.28
N THR A 635 4.69 -23.23 15.61
CA THR A 635 6.05 -23.82 15.58
C THR A 635 6.66 -23.79 14.19
N SER A 636 5.88 -24.01 13.14
CA SER A 636 6.37 -24.05 11.75
C SER A 636 6.92 -22.70 11.25
N VAL A 637 6.47 -21.59 11.84
CA VAL A 637 6.88 -20.24 11.45
C VAL A 637 7.88 -19.59 12.42
N LEU A 638 8.27 -20.30 13.49
CA LEU A 638 9.27 -19.78 14.42
C LEU A 638 10.62 -19.59 13.72
N PRO A 639 11.35 -18.51 14.01
CA PRO A 639 12.73 -18.37 13.61
C PRO A 639 13.59 -19.53 14.13
N LYS A 640 14.61 -19.86 13.36
CA LYS A 640 15.54 -20.96 13.70
C LYS A 640 16.13 -20.77 15.10
N GLY A 641 16.09 -21.81 15.92
CA GLY A 641 16.59 -21.80 17.30
C GLY A 641 15.51 -21.47 18.34
N THR A 642 14.45 -20.76 17.98
CA THR A 642 13.35 -20.41 18.91
C THR A 642 12.49 -21.63 19.25
N ARG A 643 12.02 -21.69 20.51
CA ARG A 643 11.10 -22.75 20.98
C ARG A 643 9.91 -22.12 21.69
N LEU A 644 8.77 -22.79 21.59
CA LEU A 644 7.61 -22.46 22.40
C LEU A 644 7.89 -22.73 23.89
N GLN A 645 7.56 -21.76 24.72
CA GLN A 645 7.71 -21.85 26.16
C GLN A 645 6.35 -21.77 26.85
N LYS A 646 6.20 -22.37 28.00
CA LYS A 646 5.01 -22.19 28.85
C LYS A 646 5.09 -20.83 29.54
N LEU A 647 4.00 -20.08 29.51
CA LEU A 647 3.90 -18.85 30.29
C LEU A 647 3.72 -19.26 31.77
N GLU A 648 4.72 -18.99 32.62
CA GLU A 648 4.56 -19.11 34.06
C GLU A 648 3.66 -17.97 34.55
N ALA A 649 2.59 -18.32 35.27
CA ALA A 649 1.49 -17.46 35.69
C ALA A 649 1.90 -16.30 36.61
#